data_5bb6d1708069942fe0f6d063fff72bd0
#
_entry.id   5bb6d1708069942fe0f6d063fff72bd0
#
_cell.length_a   1.000
_cell.length_b   1.000
_cell.length_c   1.000
_cell.angle_alpha   90.00
_cell.angle_beta   90.00
_cell.angle_gamma   90.00
#
_symmetry.space_group_name_H-M   'P 1'
#
loop_
_entity.id
_entity.type
_entity.pdbx_description
1 polymer ?
#
loop_
_entity_poly.entity_id
_entity_poly.type
_entity_poly.pdbx_seq_one_letter_code
_entity_poly.pdbx_strand_id
1 'polypeptide(L)'
;MCFVGMKCFLFLFAALTLCGGYTVSKECTNIPTQSHSFRYELLTSKNVTWREEVMSHYHLTPTDETAWADLLPRKFLTEQNQHDWGMMYKKIKNMGVSKSPEGFLKEVALEDVKLDKDSIHGRAQQTNLEYLLMLDVDRLIWSFRRTAGLSTPGTPYGGWEGPEVELRGHFVGHYLSASALMWASTQDDRLKQKMSSVVAGLSACQEKIGTGYLSAFPSELFDRFESVQPVWAPYYTIHKILAGLLDQHTFARNPQALKMVTWMVDYFYKRVQNVITKSTINRHYQSLNEETGGMNDVLYRLYSITGDSKHLLLAHLFDKPCFLGLLAVQANDIADFHANTHIPVVVGSQMRYEITGDPLYKEIGTFFMDLVNSSHSYATGGTSVSEFWSNPKRIADNLRTTENEESCTTYNMLKVSRHLFKWTKEVSYADYYERALTNGVLSIQRGTDPGVMIYMLPLGIGVSKAKTGHSWGTPFDSFWCCYGTGIESFSKLGDSIYFEEEGKGPSLYIIQYISSSFNWKSGKIFLNQTALPASSWDPYLRVTFALSPVESASSTLHFRLPSWTSPDGAKGVLNGESLSLPTPGSFLSITRQWSASDKLTLQLPLTVRTEAIKDDRPQYASVKAILYGPYLLAGHISGGDWDDLKIEANDADWILPIPASYNSQLVSFFQDFEKSTFVLANSNQSFAMQKLPESGTDLALKATFRLVLKESSSKFSTLADANDRSVMLEPFDLPGMNVVHQGADKPLLIEDSSKGKPSSVFVVVPGLDGRNETISLESENDKGCYVYSGLSSSAGVKLSCKSDSDSDSSFNQATSFVAREGLSQYHAISFVAKGVSRNFLLQPLLSFRDEPYTVYFNIQD
;
A
#
# COMPACT_ATOMS: atom_id res chain seq x y z
N MET A 1 -3.75 59.32 -36.28
CA MET A 1 -2.94 58.23 -35.79
C MET A 1 -3.50 57.59 -34.48
N CYS A 2 -4.80 57.60 -34.26
CA CYS A 2 -5.40 57.11 -33.02
C CYS A 2 -6.52 56.07 -33.21
N PHE A 3 -6.70 55.58 -34.43
CA PHE A 3 -7.78 54.60 -34.73
C PHE A 3 -7.27 53.18 -35.06
N VAL A 4 -5.96 52.99 -35.22
CA VAL A 4 -5.40 51.67 -35.53
C VAL A 4 -5.05 50.88 -34.25
N GLY A 5 -4.74 51.57 -33.13
CA GLY A 5 -4.40 50.94 -31.86
C GLY A 5 -5.56 50.24 -31.14
N MET A 6 -6.78 50.75 -31.34
CA MET A 6 -7.96 50.20 -30.62
C MET A 6 -8.55 48.94 -31.27
N LYS A 7 -8.35 48.76 -32.58
CA LYS A 7 -8.74 47.51 -33.26
C LYS A 7 -7.81 46.34 -32.96
N CYS A 8 -6.49 46.59 -32.77
CA CYS A 8 -5.55 45.53 -32.34
C CYS A 8 -5.76 45.11 -30.89
N PHE A 9 -6.17 46.02 -30.00
CA PHE A 9 -6.47 45.69 -28.62
C PHE A 9 -7.80 44.88 -28.46
N LEU A 10 -8.79 45.19 -29.28
CA LEU A 10 -10.04 44.42 -29.31
C LEU A 10 -9.85 43.03 -29.94
N PHE A 11 -8.96 42.89 -30.92
CA PHE A 11 -8.61 41.59 -31.50
C PHE A 11 -7.74 40.76 -30.57
N LEU A 12 -6.84 41.37 -29.77
CA LEU A 12 -6.08 40.65 -28.75
C LEU A 12 -6.98 40.23 -27.55
N PHE A 13 -7.97 41.06 -27.17
CA PHE A 13 -8.95 40.69 -26.13
C PHE A 13 -9.92 39.62 -26.63
N ALA A 14 -10.38 39.67 -27.87
CA ALA A 14 -11.17 38.63 -28.49
C ALA A 14 -10.38 37.34 -28.75
N ALA A 15 -9.07 37.42 -29.06
CA ALA A 15 -8.21 36.26 -29.19
C ALA A 15 -7.83 35.68 -27.82
N LEU A 16 -7.72 36.49 -26.76
CA LEU A 16 -7.50 36.03 -25.38
C LEU A 16 -8.78 35.46 -24.75
N THR A 17 -9.96 35.87 -25.17
CA THR A 17 -11.23 35.24 -24.78
C THR A 17 -11.57 34.03 -25.63
N LEU A 18 -10.96 33.84 -26.81
CA LEU A 18 -11.08 32.63 -27.63
C LEU A 18 -9.97 31.62 -27.37
N CYS A 19 -8.87 32.02 -26.69
CA CYS A 19 -7.83 31.14 -26.17
C CYS A 19 -7.94 30.88 -24.67
N GLY A 20 -8.97 31.37 -24.00
CA GLY A 20 -9.47 30.74 -22.79
C GLY A 20 -9.99 29.37 -23.21
N GLY A 21 -9.07 28.39 -23.27
CA GLY A 21 -9.47 27.03 -23.49
C GLY A 21 -10.62 26.73 -22.53
N TYR A 22 -11.73 26.37 -23.05
CA TYR A 22 -12.69 25.58 -22.32
C TYR A 22 -11.90 24.37 -21.86
N THR A 23 -11.39 24.41 -20.65
CA THR A 23 -11.17 23.18 -19.90
C THR A 23 -12.57 22.62 -19.78
N VAL A 24 -12.96 21.80 -20.73
CA VAL A 24 -14.11 20.91 -20.57
C VAL A 24 -13.81 20.19 -19.27
N SER A 25 -14.47 20.60 -18.20
CA SER A 25 -14.36 19.88 -16.95
C SER A 25 -14.79 18.47 -17.29
N LYS A 26 -13.83 17.51 -17.20
CA LYS A 26 -14.16 16.10 -17.44
C LYS A 26 -15.26 15.77 -16.46
N GLU A 27 -16.42 15.45 -16.98
CA GLU A 27 -17.52 15.00 -16.16
C GLU A 27 -17.14 13.70 -15.50
N CYS A 28 -17.46 13.45 -14.32
CA CYS A 28 -17.10 12.36 -13.47
C CYS A 28 -16.05 12.70 -12.42
N THR A 29 -16.46 13.42 -11.39
CA THR A 29 -15.71 13.52 -10.11
C THR A 29 -14.22 13.84 -10.26
N ASN A 30 -13.85 14.75 -11.14
CA ASN A 30 -12.49 15.27 -11.29
C ASN A 30 -12.31 16.66 -10.65
N ILE A 31 -13.28 17.12 -9.87
CA ILE A 31 -13.22 18.39 -9.15
C ILE A 31 -12.44 18.18 -7.86
N PRO A 32 -11.50 19.06 -7.49
CA PRO A 32 -10.72 18.92 -6.24
C PRO A 32 -11.59 18.74 -4.98
N THR A 33 -12.79 19.37 -4.96
CA THR A 33 -13.77 19.19 -3.89
C THR A 33 -14.36 17.77 -3.79
N GLN A 34 -14.03 16.87 -4.71
CA GLN A 34 -14.37 15.45 -4.65
C GLN A 34 -13.32 14.63 -3.89
N SER A 35 -12.14 15.18 -3.60
CA SER A 35 -11.16 14.52 -2.71
C SER A 35 -11.77 14.32 -1.33
N HIS A 36 -11.66 13.09 -0.82
CA HIS A 36 -12.15 12.74 0.51
C HIS A 36 -11.46 13.53 1.61
N SER A 37 -10.15 13.68 1.51
CA SER A 37 -9.33 14.42 2.48
C SER A 37 -9.72 15.90 2.51
N PHE A 38 -9.80 16.52 1.33
CA PHE A 38 -10.17 17.93 1.21
C PHE A 38 -11.60 18.19 1.70
N ARG A 39 -12.55 17.29 1.38
CA ARG A 39 -13.93 17.40 1.88
C ARG A 39 -14.01 17.28 3.39
N TYR A 40 -13.27 16.34 3.98
CA TYR A 40 -13.23 16.22 5.44
C TYR A 40 -12.68 17.49 6.08
N GLU A 41 -11.57 18.02 5.57
CA GLU A 41 -11.00 19.29 6.02
C GLU A 41 -11.98 20.45 5.88
N LEU A 42 -12.63 20.58 4.72
CA LEU A 42 -13.62 21.61 4.44
C LEU A 42 -14.81 21.54 5.42
N LEU A 43 -15.37 20.35 5.64
CA LEU A 43 -16.58 20.18 6.47
C LEU A 43 -16.28 20.32 7.96
N THR A 44 -15.05 19.98 8.40
CA THR A 44 -14.64 20.10 9.80
C THR A 44 -13.98 21.43 10.15
N SER A 45 -13.67 22.25 9.14
CA SER A 45 -13.05 23.57 9.34
C SER A 45 -13.92 24.51 10.16
N LYS A 46 -13.30 25.21 11.10
CA LYS A 46 -13.92 26.30 11.87
C LYS A 46 -13.97 27.63 11.10
N ASN A 47 -13.27 27.73 9.97
CA ASN A 47 -13.28 28.92 9.12
C ASN A 47 -14.52 28.91 8.23
N VAL A 48 -15.60 29.52 8.72
CA VAL A 48 -16.89 29.58 8.04
C VAL A 48 -16.78 30.30 6.68
N THR A 49 -16.03 31.39 6.61
CA THR A 49 -15.85 32.18 5.38
C THR A 49 -15.20 31.37 4.27
N TRP A 50 -14.08 30.67 4.60
CA TRP A 50 -13.41 29.80 3.65
C TRP A 50 -14.32 28.66 3.19
N ARG A 51 -15.08 28.08 4.10
CA ARG A 51 -16.00 27.00 3.81
C ARG A 51 -17.12 27.43 2.86
N GLU A 52 -17.72 28.60 3.10
CA GLU A 52 -18.78 29.19 2.25
C GLU A 52 -18.23 29.57 0.87
N GLU A 53 -17.01 30.13 0.80
CA GLU A 53 -16.35 30.45 -0.46
C GLU A 53 -16.14 29.19 -1.31
N VAL A 54 -15.53 28.13 -0.76
CA VAL A 54 -15.29 26.87 -1.48
C VAL A 54 -16.60 26.23 -1.91
N MET A 55 -17.62 26.19 -1.04
CA MET A 55 -18.93 25.61 -1.35
C MET A 55 -19.68 26.39 -2.44
N SER A 56 -19.43 27.69 -2.58
CA SER A 56 -20.02 28.50 -3.66
C SER A 56 -19.51 28.09 -5.06
N HIS A 57 -18.32 27.46 -5.12
CA HIS A 57 -17.71 26.94 -6.34
C HIS A 57 -17.91 25.43 -6.52
N TYR A 58 -18.68 24.78 -5.64
CA TYR A 58 -18.88 23.34 -5.64
C TYR A 58 -19.90 22.92 -6.69
N HIS A 59 -19.44 22.14 -7.69
CA HIS A 59 -20.26 21.58 -8.74
C HIS A 59 -20.17 20.05 -8.71
N LEU A 60 -21.30 19.37 -8.65
CA LEU A 60 -21.37 17.91 -8.75
C LEU A 60 -21.29 17.44 -10.20
N THR A 61 -21.93 18.17 -11.10
CA THR A 61 -21.98 17.83 -12.51
C THR A 61 -21.93 19.08 -13.38
N PRO A 62 -21.37 19.01 -14.59
CA PRO A 62 -21.63 19.99 -15.62
C PRO A 62 -23.12 20.02 -15.98
N THR A 63 -23.63 21.18 -16.29
CA THR A 63 -25.02 21.37 -16.71
C THR A 63 -25.22 21.20 -18.21
N ASP A 64 -24.15 21.08 -18.98
CA ASP A 64 -24.16 20.97 -20.43
C ASP A 64 -24.31 19.51 -20.87
N GLU A 65 -25.45 19.17 -21.44
CA GLU A 65 -25.71 17.81 -21.96
C GLU A 65 -24.80 17.44 -23.13
N THR A 66 -24.19 18.42 -23.82
CA THR A 66 -23.28 18.15 -24.94
C THR A 66 -21.94 17.57 -24.47
N ALA A 67 -21.52 17.85 -23.25
CA ALA A 67 -20.30 17.30 -22.69
C ALA A 67 -20.32 15.75 -22.60
N TRP A 68 -21.48 15.15 -22.44
CA TRP A 68 -21.65 13.70 -22.45
C TRP A 68 -21.33 13.09 -23.83
N ALA A 69 -21.66 13.80 -24.90
CA ALA A 69 -21.43 13.32 -26.27
C ALA A 69 -19.93 13.17 -26.59
N ASP A 70 -19.10 14.02 -26.01
CA ASP A 70 -17.65 13.99 -26.22
C ASP A 70 -16.94 12.87 -25.48
N LEU A 71 -17.56 12.34 -24.41
CA LEU A 71 -17.02 11.25 -23.60
C LEU A 71 -17.44 9.87 -24.11
N LEU A 72 -18.41 9.79 -25.01
CA LEU A 72 -18.91 8.51 -25.51
C LEU A 72 -18.05 7.92 -26.66
N PRO A 73 -17.94 6.59 -26.74
CA PRO A 73 -17.10 5.93 -27.74
C PRO A 73 -17.63 6.13 -29.16
N ARG A 74 -17.12 7.13 -29.88
CA ARG A 74 -17.57 7.45 -31.24
C ARG A 74 -17.45 6.28 -32.22
N LYS A 75 -16.46 5.41 -32.03
CA LYS A 75 -16.29 4.21 -32.91
C LYS A 75 -17.43 3.19 -32.76
N PHE A 76 -18.18 3.23 -31.67
CA PHE A 76 -19.37 2.41 -31.47
C PHE A 76 -20.67 3.16 -31.73
N LEU A 77 -20.59 4.42 -32.15
CA LEU A 77 -21.72 5.32 -32.32
C LEU A 77 -21.85 5.62 -33.83
N THR A 78 -22.92 5.19 -34.45
CA THR A 78 -23.11 5.37 -35.89
C THR A 78 -24.03 6.52 -36.25
N GLU A 79 -24.86 7.00 -35.35
CA GLU A 79 -25.85 8.06 -35.60
C GLU A 79 -26.29 8.81 -34.36
N GLN A 80 -27.02 9.89 -34.55
CA GLN A 80 -27.41 10.90 -33.53
C GLN A 80 -28.00 10.37 -32.21
N ASN A 81 -28.60 9.17 -32.21
CA ASN A 81 -29.21 8.59 -31.00
C ASN A 81 -28.23 7.73 -30.17
N GLN A 82 -26.98 7.65 -30.53
CA GLN A 82 -26.03 6.71 -29.93
C GLN A 82 -25.18 7.35 -28.81
N HIS A 83 -25.26 8.66 -28.65
CA HIS A 83 -24.61 9.37 -27.56
C HIS A 83 -25.37 9.24 -26.24
N ASP A 84 -26.59 8.71 -26.28
CA ASP A 84 -27.40 8.53 -25.09
C ASP A 84 -27.20 7.13 -24.51
N TRP A 85 -26.44 7.02 -23.45
CA TRP A 85 -26.29 5.80 -22.68
C TRP A 85 -27.62 5.23 -22.18
N GLY A 86 -28.62 6.06 -22.00
CA GLY A 86 -29.97 5.62 -21.71
C GLY A 86 -30.57 4.80 -22.84
N MET A 87 -30.29 5.15 -24.10
CA MET A 87 -30.72 4.37 -25.28
C MET A 87 -29.92 3.07 -25.40
N MET A 88 -28.60 3.11 -25.17
CA MET A 88 -27.78 1.90 -25.10
C MET A 88 -28.27 0.98 -23.99
N TYR A 89 -28.56 1.53 -22.84
CA TYR A 89 -29.10 0.81 -21.70
C TYR A 89 -30.47 0.16 -21.99
N LYS A 90 -31.40 0.87 -22.66
CA LYS A 90 -32.67 0.31 -23.11
C LYS A 90 -32.48 -0.86 -24.06
N LYS A 91 -31.47 -0.80 -24.95
CA LYS A 91 -31.12 -1.91 -25.83
C LYS A 91 -30.59 -3.11 -25.05
N ILE A 92 -29.70 -2.89 -24.08
CA ILE A 92 -29.14 -3.93 -23.20
C ILE A 92 -30.25 -4.61 -22.39
N LYS A 93 -31.22 -3.86 -21.87
CA LYS A 93 -32.35 -4.39 -21.10
C LYS A 93 -33.12 -5.49 -21.83
N ASN A 94 -33.14 -5.46 -23.13
CA ASN A 94 -33.87 -6.43 -23.98
C ASN A 94 -32.96 -7.52 -24.54
N MET A 95 -31.67 -7.50 -24.25
CA MET A 95 -30.80 -8.61 -24.60
C MET A 95 -31.14 -9.80 -23.70
N GLY A 96 -31.65 -10.84 -24.28
CA GLY A 96 -31.91 -12.10 -23.62
C GLY A 96 -30.71 -12.57 -22.80
N VAL A 97 -30.93 -13.52 -21.92
CA VAL A 97 -29.96 -14.07 -21.01
C VAL A 97 -28.61 -14.27 -21.68
N SER A 98 -27.67 -13.35 -21.46
CA SER A 98 -26.28 -13.55 -21.87
C SER A 98 -25.73 -14.72 -21.08
N LYS A 99 -25.08 -15.65 -21.74
CA LYS A 99 -24.46 -16.78 -21.06
C LYS A 99 -23.15 -16.29 -20.40
N SER A 100 -22.98 -16.53 -19.11
CA SER A 100 -21.71 -16.33 -18.43
C SER A 100 -20.61 -17.08 -19.18
N PRO A 101 -19.44 -16.50 -19.42
CA PRO A 101 -18.31 -17.19 -20.04
C PRO A 101 -17.89 -18.41 -19.21
N GLU A 102 -17.44 -19.45 -19.89
CA GLU A 102 -16.92 -20.65 -19.27
C GLU A 102 -15.38 -20.63 -19.26
N GLY A 103 -14.77 -21.43 -18.39
CA GLY A 103 -13.32 -21.65 -18.38
C GLY A 103 -12.52 -20.67 -17.53
N PHE A 104 -13.18 -19.84 -16.73
CA PHE A 104 -12.51 -19.01 -15.74
C PHE A 104 -11.95 -19.86 -14.59
N LEU A 105 -10.81 -19.43 -14.03
CA LEU A 105 -10.34 -20.01 -12.79
C LEU A 105 -11.30 -19.67 -11.65
N LYS A 106 -11.46 -20.60 -10.73
CA LYS A 106 -12.24 -20.42 -9.50
C LYS A 106 -11.32 -20.09 -8.32
N GLU A 107 -11.79 -19.20 -7.51
CA GLU A 107 -11.15 -18.87 -6.24
C GLU A 107 -11.38 -20.00 -5.24
N VAL A 108 -10.33 -20.33 -4.48
CA VAL A 108 -10.45 -21.29 -3.38
C VAL A 108 -11.10 -20.63 -2.16
N ALA A 109 -11.77 -21.41 -1.34
CA ALA A 109 -12.37 -20.87 -0.12
C ALA A 109 -11.30 -20.45 0.89
N LEU A 110 -11.41 -19.23 1.46
CA LEU A 110 -10.48 -18.72 2.47
C LEU A 110 -10.37 -19.63 3.69
N GLU A 111 -11.46 -20.30 4.06
CA GLU A 111 -11.48 -21.23 5.20
C GLU A 111 -10.54 -22.43 5.02
N ASP A 112 -10.19 -22.76 3.79
CA ASP A 112 -9.30 -23.86 3.43
C ASP A 112 -7.82 -23.46 3.38
N VAL A 113 -7.52 -22.15 3.46
CA VAL A 113 -6.15 -21.60 3.43
C VAL A 113 -5.79 -21.07 4.81
N LYS A 114 -4.66 -21.53 5.37
CA LYS A 114 -4.13 -21.03 6.65
C LYS A 114 -2.72 -20.51 6.44
N LEU A 115 -2.50 -19.23 6.74
CA LEU A 115 -1.18 -18.62 6.69
C LEU A 115 -0.29 -19.12 7.82
N ASP A 116 1.00 -19.26 7.55
CA ASP A 116 1.99 -19.49 8.59
C ASP A 116 2.10 -18.23 9.47
N LYS A 117 1.89 -18.40 10.78
CA LYS A 117 1.85 -17.31 11.77
C LYS A 117 3.18 -16.54 11.89
N ASP A 118 4.29 -17.22 11.64
CA ASP A 118 5.64 -16.65 11.75
C ASP A 118 6.08 -15.95 10.45
N SER A 119 5.32 -16.12 9.36
CA SER A 119 5.52 -15.38 8.12
C SER A 119 5.16 -13.90 8.29
N ILE A 120 5.70 -13.04 7.42
CA ILE A 120 5.32 -11.62 7.39
C ILE A 120 3.81 -11.43 7.16
N HIS A 121 3.21 -12.25 6.28
CA HIS A 121 1.78 -12.22 5.99
C HIS A 121 0.95 -12.68 7.19
N GLY A 122 1.37 -13.74 7.88
CA GLY A 122 0.69 -14.22 9.07
C GLY A 122 0.73 -13.22 10.23
N ARG A 123 1.86 -12.57 10.46
CA ARG A 123 1.99 -11.50 11.47
C ARG A 123 1.11 -10.29 11.11
N ALA A 124 1.11 -9.86 9.84
CA ALA A 124 0.26 -8.75 9.41
C ALA A 124 -1.24 -9.07 9.57
N GLN A 125 -1.66 -10.30 9.25
CA GLN A 125 -3.02 -10.76 9.49
C GLN A 125 -3.37 -10.77 10.98
N GLN A 126 -2.46 -11.25 11.85
CA GLN A 126 -2.68 -11.31 13.29
C GLN A 126 -2.84 -9.90 13.89
N THR A 127 -1.97 -8.95 13.49
CA THR A 127 -2.07 -7.54 13.91
C THR A 127 -3.43 -6.93 13.54
N ASN A 128 -3.93 -7.25 12.35
CA ASN A 128 -5.25 -6.78 11.91
C ASN A 128 -6.39 -7.46 12.68
N LEU A 129 -6.29 -8.76 12.99
CA LEU A 129 -7.27 -9.46 13.85
C LEU A 129 -7.38 -8.79 15.21
N GLU A 130 -6.25 -8.45 15.82
CA GLU A 130 -6.22 -7.74 17.11
C GLU A 130 -6.94 -6.40 17.02
N TYR A 131 -6.70 -5.62 15.96
CA TYR A 131 -7.42 -4.37 15.75
C TYR A 131 -8.94 -4.56 15.59
N LEU A 132 -9.38 -5.52 14.78
CA LEU A 132 -10.81 -5.81 14.62
C LEU A 132 -11.47 -6.21 15.96
N LEU A 133 -10.73 -6.89 16.84
CA LEU A 133 -11.18 -7.26 18.19
C LEU A 133 -11.17 -6.09 19.17
N MET A 134 -10.36 -5.05 18.97
CA MET A 134 -10.35 -3.85 19.82
C MET A 134 -11.60 -2.98 19.64
N LEU A 135 -12.20 -2.98 18.44
CA LEU A 135 -13.32 -2.10 18.12
C LEU A 135 -14.58 -2.50 18.89
N ASP A 136 -15.23 -1.51 19.50
CA ASP A 136 -16.44 -1.72 20.31
C ASP A 136 -17.71 -1.71 19.44
N VAL A 137 -18.61 -2.68 19.65
CA VAL A 137 -19.82 -2.87 18.85
C VAL A 137 -20.79 -1.69 18.98
N ASP A 138 -21.05 -1.23 20.21
CA ASP A 138 -22.00 -0.15 20.44
C ASP A 138 -21.52 1.17 19.84
N ARG A 139 -20.21 1.41 19.89
CA ARG A 139 -19.59 2.58 19.25
C ARG A 139 -19.65 2.52 17.73
N LEU A 140 -19.40 1.34 17.12
CA LEU A 140 -19.49 1.14 15.66
C LEU A 140 -20.88 1.46 15.12
N ILE A 141 -21.94 0.97 15.79
CA ILE A 141 -23.32 1.15 15.29
C ILE A 141 -24.04 2.35 15.91
N TRP A 142 -23.35 3.19 16.66
CA TRP A 142 -23.94 4.32 17.37
C TRP A 142 -24.74 5.25 16.44
N SER A 143 -24.14 5.68 15.34
CA SER A 143 -24.77 6.59 14.35
C SER A 143 -25.93 5.93 13.61
N PHE A 144 -25.90 4.63 13.38
CA PHE A 144 -27.03 3.88 12.81
C PHE A 144 -28.23 3.84 13.77
N ARG A 145 -27.98 3.59 15.07
CA ARG A 145 -29.03 3.64 16.09
C ARG A 145 -29.64 5.04 16.21
N ARG A 146 -28.80 6.08 16.20
CA ARG A 146 -29.27 7.49 16.20
C ARG A 146 -30.20 7.77 15.01
N THR A 147 -29.80 7.36 13.80
CA THR A 147 -30.59 7.53 12.59
C THR A 147 -31.91 6.75 12.63
N ALA A 148 -31.92 5.58 13.23
CA ALA A 148 -33.12 4.75 13.42
C ALA A 148 -34.00 5.20 14.60
N GLY A 149 -33.59 6.17 15.40
CA GLY A 149 -34.30 6.58 16.61
C GLY A 149 -34.29 5.53 17.73
N LEU A 150 -33.23 4.73 17.79
CA LEU A 150 -32.99 3.75 18.85
C LEU A 150 -32.05 4.31 19.93
N SER A 151 -32.00 3.67 21.10
CA SER A 151 -31.05 3.99 22.17
C SER A 151 -29.61 3.86 21.68
N THR A 152 -28.76 4.82 22.04
CA THR A 152 -27.35 4.92 21.64
C THR A 152 -26.42 4.77 22.86
N PRO A 153 -26.19 3.55 23.36
CA PRO A 153 -25.27 3.34 24.47
C PRO A 153 -23.83 3.69 24.08
N GLY A 154 -23.05 4.15 25.06
CA GLY A 154 -21.67 4.56 24.86
C GLY A 154 -21.52 5.90 24.12
N THR A 155 -20.31 6.12 23.59
CA THR A 155 -19.97 7.33 22.83
C THR A 155 -19.61 6.93 21.40
N PRO A 156 -19.93 7.76 20.36
CA PRO A 156 -19.56 7.46 18.99
C PRO A 156 -18.03 7.45 18.83
N TYR A 157 -17.55 6.84 17.74
CA TYR A 157 -16.20 7.06 17.26
C TYR A 157 -16.04 8.45 16.66
N GLY A 158 -14.78 8.92 16.57
CA GLY A 158 -14.39 10.20 15.96
C GLY A 158 -14.03 10.07 14.49
N GLY A 159 -13.21 11.02 14.02
CA GLY A 159 -12.70 11.03 12.65
C GLY A 159 -13.83 11.01 11.61
N TRP A 160 -13.64 10.22 10.54
CA TRP A 160 -14.64 10.12 9.48
C TRP A 160 -15.92 9.36 9.87
N GLU A 161 -15.92 8.65 11.00
CA GLU A 161 -17.12 8.04 11.59
C GLU A 161 -17.83 8.97 12.59
N GLY A 162 -17.32 10.18 12.79
CA GLY A 162 -17.93 11.19 13.66
C GLY A 162 -19.39 11.46 13.30
N PRO A 163 -20.28 11.69 14.28
CA PRO A 163 -21.74 11.70 14.09
C PRO A 163 -22.26 12.82 13.20
N GLU A 164 -21.44 13.83 12.90
CA GLU A 164 -21.81 14.94 12.00
C GLU A 164 -21.13 14.84 10.61
N VAL A 165 -20.29 13.85 10.37
CA VAL A 165 -19.62 13.62 9.09
C VAL A 165 -20.57 12.91 8.12
N GLU A 166 -20.73 13.45 6.91
CA GLU A 166 -21.67 12.88 5.91
C GLU A 166 -21.27 11.49 5.42
N LEU A 167 -19.98 11.13 5.50
CA LEU A 167 -19.45 9.83 5.08
C LEU A 167 -19.56 8.73 6.17
N ARG A 168 -20.04 9.08 7.38
CA ARG A 168 -20.14 8.13 8.49
C ARG A 168 -20.92 6.87 8.12
N GLY A 169 -20.49 5.75 8.66
CA GLY A 169 -21.06 4.41 8.36
C GLY A 169 -20.32 3.64 7.27
N HIS A 170 -19.42 4.29 6.50
CA HIS A 170 -18.62 3.59 5.49
C HIS A 170 -17.67 2.59 6.14
N PHE A 171 -17.01 2.98 7.26
CA PHE A 171 -16.08 2.11 7.95
C PHE A 171 -16.79 0.89 8.57
N VAL A 172 -18.05 1.03 9.00
CA VAL A 172 -18.84 -0.11 9.47
C VAL A 172 -19.07 -1.12 8.33
N GLY A 173 -19.30 -0.65 7.11
CA GLY A 173 -19.36 -1.51 5.93
C GLY A 173 -18.06 -2.27 5.71
N HIS A 174 -16.92 -1.59 5.74
CA HIS A 174 -15.59 -2.20 5.68
C HIS A 174 -15.34 -3.20 6.82
N TYR A 175 -15.74 -2.85 8.05
CA TYR A 175 -15.63 -3.74 9.21
C TYR A 175 -16.40 -5.05 9.00
N LEU A 176 -17.61 -4.98 8.43
CA LEU A 176 -18.39 -6.18 8.11
C LEU A 176 -17.68 -7.06 7.06
N SER A 177 -17.14 -6.48 5.99
CA SER A 177 -16.33 -7.21 5.00
C SER A 177 -15.08 -7.81 5.64
N ALA A 178 -14.28 -6.98 6.31
CA ALA A 178 -13.02 -7.40 6.91
C ALA A 178 -13.21 -8.49 7.97
N SER A 179 -14.23 -8.36 8.83
CA SER A 179 -14.51 -9.35 9.89
C SER A 179 -14.98 -10.68 9.31
N ALA A 180 -15.78 -10.67 8.23
CA ALA A 180 -16.21 -11.89 7.55
C ALA A 180 -15.03 -12.62 6.89
N LEU A 181 -14.16 -11.88 6.17
CA LEU A 181 -12.96 -12.41 5.53
C LEU A 181 -11.93 -12.91 6.55
N MET A 182 -11.72 -12.15 7.64
CA MET A 182 -10.81 -12.52 8.73
C MET A 182 -11.31 -13.77 9.46
N TRP A 183 -12.59 -13.86 9.73
CA TRP A 183 -13.17 -15.06 10.33
C TRP A 183 -13.04 -16.27 9.38
N ALA A 184 -13.30 -16.11 8.10
CA ALA A 184 -13.10 -17.18 7.13
C ALA A 184 -11.64 -17.67 7.13
N SER A 185 -10.67 -16.73 7.20
CA SER A 185 -9.23 -17.05 7.23
C SER A 185 -8.76 -17.69 8.53
N THR A 186 -9.29 -17.26 9.70
CA THR A 186 -8.74 -17.61 11.02
C THR A 186 -9.62 -18.56 11.83
N GLN A 187 -10.94 -18.54 11.62
CA GLN A 187 -11.97 -19.22 12.42
C GLN A 187 -11.99 -18.76 13.89
N ASP A 188 -11.67 -17.47 14.18
CA ASP A 188 -11.69 -16.92 15.54
C ASP A 188 -13.13 -16.70 16.03
N ASP A 189 -13.53 -17.45 17.05
CA ASP A 189 -14.89 -17.40 17.61
C ASP A 189 -15.23 -16.06 18.26
N ARG A 190 -14.25 -15.35 18.82
CA ARG A 190 -14.44 -14.02 19.41
C ARG A 190 -14.87 -13.02 18.33
N LEU A 191 -14.21 -13.09 17.17
CA LEU A 191 -14.57 -12.25 16.04
C LEU A 191 -15.94 -12.62 15.46
N LYS A 192 -16.25 -13.93 15.38
CA LYS A 192 -17.56 -14.43 14.95
C LYS A 192 -18.69 -13.86 15.80
N GLN A 193 -18.53 -13.89 17.12
CA GLN A 193 -19.52 -13.36 18.06
C GLN A 193 -19.69 -11.84 17.87
N LYS A 194 -18.57 -11.11 17.77
CA LYS A 194 -18.59 -9.65 17.63
C LYS A 194 -19.25 -9.20 16.33
N MET A 195 -18.86 -9.75 15.17
CA MET A 195 -19.46 -9.38 13.89
C MET A 195 -20.95 -9.76 13.81
N SER A 196 -21.35 -10.88 14.42
CA SER A 196 -22.75 -11.26 14.48
C SER A 196 -23.57 -10.25 15.30
N SER A 197 -23.00 -9.71 16.39
CA SER A 197 -23.64 -8.65 17.18
C SER A 197 -23.78 -7.35 16.39
N VAL A 198 -22.81 -6.99 15.54
CA VAL A 198 -22.91 -5.83 14.64
C VAL A 198 -24.06 -6.03 13.65
N VAL A 199 -24.14 -7.19 12.98
CA VAL A 199 -25.22 -7.49 12.02
C VAL A 199 -26.58 -7.45 12.73
N ALA A 200 -26.73 -8.03 13.91
CA ALA A 200 -27.98 -8.02 14.66
C ALA A 200 -28.41 -6.59 15.04
N GLY A 201 -27.46 -5.75 15.49
CA GLY A 201 -27.73 -4.34 15.81
C GLY A 201 -28.13 -3.51 14.58
N LEU A 202 -27.49 -3.73 13.43
CA LEU A 202 -27.86 -3.09 12.18
C LEU A 202 -29.24 -3.54 11.67
N SER A 203 -29.58 -4.84 11.83
CA SER A 203 -30.90 -5.35 11.49
C SER A 203 -31.99 -4.69 12.33
N ALA A 204 -31.78 -4.52 13.63
CA ALA A 204 -32.72 -3.83 14.50
C ALA A 204 -32.93 -2.35 14.06
N CYS A 205 -31.88 -1.68 13.57
CA CYS A 205 -31.96 -0.35 13.00
C CYS A 205 -32.82 -0.35 11.71
N GLN A 206 -32.57 -1.28 10.78
CA GLN A 206 -33.31 -1.39 9.53
C GLN A 206 -34.80 -1.71 9.75
N GLU A 207 -35.09 -2.64 10.65
CA GLU A 207 -36.46 -3.01 11.05
C GLU A 207 -37.19 -1.83 11.68
N LYS A 208 -36.53 -1.05 12.54
CA LYS A 208 -37.09 0.15 13.16
C LYS A 208 -37.45 1.23 12.15
N ILE A 209 -36.59 1.43 11.13
CA ILE A 209 -36.87 2.37 10.02
C ILE A 209 -38.03 1.85 9.16
N GLY A 210 -38.12 0.55 8.91
CA GLY A 210 -39.27 -0.12 8.28
C GLY A 210 -39.43 0.04 6.79
N THR A 211 -38.50 0.74 6.09
CA THR A 211 -38.58 1.02 4.64
C THR A 211 -37.62 0.18 3.80
N GLY A 212 -36.70 -0.52 4.43
CA GLY A 212 -35.54 -1.17 3.83
C GLY A 212 -34.28 -0.31 3.86
N TYR A 213 -34.40 1.00 4.08
CA TYR A 213 -33.25 1.88 4.24
C TYR A 213 -32.40 1.50 5.45
N LEU A 214 -31.08 1.55 5.27
CA LEU A 214 -30.11 1.35 6.35
C LEU A 214 -28.87 2.20 6.07
N SER A 215 -28.60 3.17 6.92
CA SER A 215 -27.34 3.95 6.92
C SER A 215 -27.13 4.61 8.28
N ALA A 216 -25.93 5.14 8.50
CA ALA A 216 -25.59 5.94 9.67
C ALA A 216 -26.04 7.42 9.55
N PHE A 217 -26.59 7.83 8.41
CA PHE A 217 -27.11 9.17 8.11
C PHE A 217 -28.53 9.08 7.56
N PRO A 218 -29.30 10.20 7.63
CA PRO A 218 -30.68 10.20 7.18
C PRO A 218 -30.80 10.16 5.65
N SER A 219 -31.96 9.70 5.16
CA SER A 219 -32.23 9.50 3.72
C SER A 219 -32.27 10.78 2.88
N GLU A 220 -32.37 11.94 3.52
CA GLU A 220 -32.36 13.28 2.91
C GLU A 220 -31.06 13.61 2.18
N LEU A 221 -29.95 12.94 2.52
CA LEU A 221 -28.70 13.06 1.76
C LEU A 221 -28.89 12.58 0.31
N PHE A 222 -29.77 11.61 0.08
CA PHE A 222 -30.11 11.16 -1.28
C PHE A 222 -31.02 12.14 -2.01
N ASP A 223 -31.84 12.93 -1.32
CA ASP A 223 -32.64 14.00 -1.97
C ASP A 223 -31.70 15.07 -2.54
N ARG A 224 -30.65 15.44 -1.80
CA ARG A 224 -29.59 16.32 -2.29
C ARG A 224 -28.83 15.71 -3.47
N PHE A 225 -28.43 14.45 -3.37
CA PHE A 225 -27.75 13.72 -4.44
C PHE A 225 -28.57 13.70 -5.74
N GLU A 226 -29.84 13.31 -5.67
CA GLU A 226 -30.75 13.22 -6.81
C GLU A 226 -31.09 14.58 -7.41
N SER A 227 -31.05 15.65 -6.59
CA SER A 227 -31.22 17.04 -7.03
C SER A 227 -29.93 17.67 -7.55
N VAL A 228 -28.80 16.89 -7.57
CA VAL A 228 -27.49 17.39 -7.99
C VAL A 228 -27.04 18.59 -7.12
N GLN A 229 -27.25 18.47 -5.81
CA GLN A 229 -26.79 19.41 -4.80
C GLN A 229 -25.59 18.87 -4.06
N PRO A 230 -24.73 19.73 -3.49
CA PRO A 230 -23.55 19.31 -2.75
C PRO A 230 -23.90 18.32 -1.64
N VAL A 231 -23.27 17.16 -1.68
CA VAL A 231 -23.39 16.08 -0.70
C VAL A 231 -22.13 15.23 -0.75
N TRP A 232 -21.73 14.63 0.36
CA TRP A 232 -20.53 13.79 0.32
C TRP A 232 -20.89 12.32 0.18
N ALA A 233 -20.76 11.81 -1.04
CA ALA A 233 -20.70 10.40 -1.46
C ALA A 233 -21.67 9.43 -0.74
N PRO A 234 -23.00 9.69 -0.70
CA PRO A 234 -23.91 8.82 0.03
C PRO A 234 -23.95 7.38 -0.52
N TYR A 235 -23.87 7.19 -1.85
CA TYR A 235 -23.83 5.85 -2.45
C TYR A 235 -22.50 5.12 -2.19
N TYR A 236 -21.39 5.84 -1.99
CA TYR A 236 -20.16 5.22 -1.53
C TYR A 236 -20.36 4.50 -0.18
N THR A 237 -20.97 5.18 0.79
CA THR A 237 -21.29 4.56 2.09
C THR A 237 -22.25 3.38 1.95
N ILE A 238 -23.31 3.53 1.14
CA ILE A 238 -24.25 2.42 0.89
C ILE A 238 -23.57 1.22 0.25
N HIS A 239 -22.71 1.45 -0.71
CA HIS A 239 -21.91 0.37 -1.33
C HIS A 239 -21.13 -0.41 -0.28
N LYS A 240 -20.46 0.28 0.67
CA LYS A 240 -19.68 -0.38 1.73
C LYS A 240 -20.56 -1.22 2.66
N ILE A 241 -21.72 -0.69 3.03
CA ILE A 241 -22.68 -1.43 3.87
C ILE A 241 -23.23 -2.65 3.13
N LEU A 242 -23.62 -2.50 1.86
CA LEU A 242 -24.10 -3.61 1.03
C LEU A 242 -23.04 -4.68 0.84
N ALA A 243 -21.79 -4.28 0.49
CA ALA A 243 -20.67 -5.19 0.32
C ALA A 243 -20.38 -5.95 1.63
N GLY A 244 -20.31 -5.22 2.75
CA GLY A 244 -20.07 -5.82 4.06
C GLY A 244 -21.13 -6.84 4.47
N LEU A 245 -22.41 -6.52 4.29
CA LEU A 245 -23.50 -7.45 4.56
C LEU A 245 -23.48 -8.65 3.60
N LEU A 246 -23.16 -8.44 2.32
CA LEU A 246 -23.05 -9.53 1.36
C LEU A 246 -21.88 -10.47 1.70
N ASP A 247 -20.75 -9.93 2.15
CA ASP A 247 -19.61 -10.70 2.62
C ASP A 247 -19.92 -11.46 3.93
N GLN A 248 -20.72 -10.87 4.84
CA GLN A 248 -21.24 -11.58 6.01
C GLN A 248 -22.11 -12.79 5.62
N HIS A 249 -22.88 -12.68 4.55
CA HIS A 249 -23.61 -13.82 4.00
C HIS A 249 -22.67 -14.85 3.37
N THR A 250 -21.79 -14.41 2.48
CA THR A 250 -20.95 -15.26 1.64
C THR A 250 -19.89 -16.01 2.44
N PHE A 251 -19.13 -15.28 3.25
CA PHE A 251 -17.98 -15.84 3.98
C PHE A 251 -18.32 -16.26 5.40
N ALA A 252 -19.18 -15.52 6.11
CA ALA A 252 -19.56 -15.82 7.48
C ALA A 252 -20.85 -16.65 7.59
N ARG A 253 -21.50 -16.95 6.46
CA ARG A 253 -22.73 -17.75 6.37
C ARG A 253 -23.88 -17.19 7.21
N ASN A 254 -23.98 -15.87 7.32
CA ASN A 254 -25.04 -15.20 8.07
C ASN A 254 -26.28 -15.02 7.20
N PRO A 255 -27.39 -15.76 7.45
CA PRO A 255 -28.60 -15.70 6.61
C PRO A 255 -29.38 -14.38 6.78
N GLN A 256 -29.22 -13.69 7.91
CA GLN A 256 -29.87 -12.41 8.17
C GLN A 256 -29.30 -11.33 7.26
N ALA A 257 -27.99 -11.35 7.01
CA ALA A 257 -27.32 -10.36 6.19
C ALA A 257 -27.87 -10.30 4.74
N LEU A 258 -28.14 -11.45 4.11
CA LEU A 258 -28.73 -11.47 2.77
C LEU A 258 -30.13 -10.85 2.72
N LYS A 259 -30.96 -11.11 3.76
CA LYS A 259 -32.29 -10.49 3.86
C LYS A 259 -32.19 -8.96 3.97
N MET A 260 -31.21 -8.48 4.75
CA MET A 260 -30.97 -7.06 4.91
C MET A 260 -30.53 -6.42 3.60
N VAL A 261 -29.60 -7.06 2.87
CA VAL A 261 -29.12 -6.58 1.56
C VAL A 261 -30.26 -6.50 0.55
N THR A 262 -31.04 -7.57 0.39
CA THR A 262 -32.14 -7.58 -0.58
C THR A 262 -33.20 -6.52 -0.30
N TRP A 263 -33.56 -6.33 0.99
CA TRP A 263 -34.49 -5.28 1.39
C TRP A 263 -33.94 -3.88 1.17
N MET A 264 -32.64 -3.69 1.42
CA MET A 264 -31.95 -2.44 1.17
C MET A 264 -31.88 -2.12 -0.33
N VAL A 265 -31.59 -3.11 -1.17
CA VAL A 265 -31.55 -2.96 -2.62
C VAL A 265 -32.93 -2.69 -3.21
N ASP A 266 -33.99 -3.31 -2.68
CA ASP A 266 -35.37 -2.97 -3.07
C ASP A 266 -35.72 -1.50 -2.79
N TYR A 267 -35.25 -0.93 -1.67
CA TYR A 267 -35.43 0.47 -1.36
C TYR A 267 -34.72 1.36 -2.42
N PHE A 268 -33.45 1.12 -2.69
CA PHE A 268 -32.68 1.92 -3.65
C PHE A 268 -33.14 1.71 -5.10
N TYR A 269 -33.58 0.52 -5.46
CA TYR A 269 -34.19 0.25 -6.76
C TYR A 269 -35.41 1.14 -7.00
N LYS A 270 -36.33 1.21 -6.04
CA LYS A 270 -37.50 2.08 -6.11
C LYS A 270 -37.11 3.56 -6.18
N ARG A 271 -36.08 3.96 -5.41
CA ARG A 271 -35.59 5.33 -5.39
C ARG A 271 -35.03 5.74 -6.75
N VAL A 272 -34.15 4.96 -7.34
CA VAL A 272 -33.58 5.19 -8.67
C VAL A 272 -34.69 5.18 -9.73
N GLN A 273 -35.63 4.24 -9.66
CA GLN A 273 -36.77 4.20 -10.56
C GLN A 273 -37.59 5.49 -10.50
N ASN A 274 -37.82 6.03 -9.30
CA ASN A 274 -38.52 7.30 -9.11
C ASN A 274 -37.80 8.46 -9.77
N VAL A 275 -36.48 8.57 -9.63
CA VAL A 275 -35.66 9.61 -10.28
C VAL A 275 -35.81 9.53 -11.79
N ILE A 276 -35.66 8.34 -12.37
CA ILE A 276 -35.78 8.12 -13.83
C ILE A 276 -37.19 8.46 -14.31
N THR A 277 -38.23 8.09 -13.55
CA THR A 277 -39.63 8.33 -13.94
C THR A 277 -40.04 9.79 -13.82
N LYS A 278 -39.62 10.47 -12.74
CA LYS A 278 -40.00 11.89 -12.46
C LYS A 278 -39.17 12.88 -13.25
N SER A 279 -37.95 12.54 -13.55
CA SER A 279 -37.01 13.38 -14.32
C SER A 279 -36.62 12.66 -15.61
N THR A 280 -35.42 12.16 -15.70
CA THR A 280 -34.92 11.35 -16.84
C THR A 280 -33.86 10.38 -16.39
N ILE A 281 -33.49 9.43 -17.23
CA ILE A 281 -32.33 8.57 -17.02
C ILE A 281 -31.03 9.40 -17.01
N ASN A 282 -30.98 10.51 -17.79
CA ASN A 282 -29.82 11.41 -17.78
C ASN A 282 -29.64 12.08 -16.42
N ARG A 283 -30.73 12.49 -15.74
CA ARG A 283 -30.63 13.01 -14.38
C ARG A 283 -30.00 11.99 -13.42
N HIS A 284 -30.38 10.71 -13.55
CA HIS A 284 -29.75 9.67 -12.74
C HIS A 284 -28.25 9.58 -13.03
N TYR A 285 -27.83 9.54 -14.30
CA TYR A 285 -26.41 9.49 -14.64
C TYR A 285 -25.64 10.76 -14.23
N GLN A 286 -26.26 11.94 -14.30
CA GLN A 286 -25.67 13.18 -13.77
C GLN A 286 -25.39 13.08 -12.27
N SER A 287 -26.32 12.53 -11.49
CA SER A 287 -26.10 12.37 -10.05
C SER A 287 -24.97 11.40 -9.73
N LEU A 288 -24.69 10.41 -10.61
CA LEU A 288 -23.58 9.46 -10.45
C LEU A 288 -22.20 10.09 -10.65
N ASN A 289 -22.07 11.34 -11.06
CA ASN A 289 -20.78 12.03 -11.06
C ASN A 289 -20.22 12.18 -9.65
N GLU A 290 -21.08 12.18 -8.64
CA GLU A 290 -20.65 11.96 -7.25
C GLU A 290 -20.12 10.53 -7.07
N GLU A 291 -19.29 10.30 -6.06
CA GLU A 291 -18.68 9.00 -5.83
C GLU A 291 -19.71 7.94 -5.43
N THR A 292 -19.70 6.84 -6.14
CA THR A 292 -20.60 5.69 -5.91
C THR A 292 -19.85 4.44 -5.41
N GLY A 293 -18.52 4.50 -5.35
CA GLY A 293 -17.71 3.32 -5.06
C GLY A 293 -18.02 2.15 -6.00
N GLY A 294 -18.01 0.95 -5.47
CA GLY A 294 -18.33 -0.29 -6.20
C GLY A 294 -19.81 -0.67 -6.15
N MET A 295 -20.74 0.29 -6.26
CA MET A 295 -22.19 -0.03 -6.29
C MET A 295 -22.52 -1.04 -7.41
N ASN A 296 -21.94 -0.89 -8.60
CA ASN A 296 -22.14 -1.85 -9.68
C ASN A 296 -21.57 -3.23 -9.33
N ASP A 297 -20.36 -3.32 -8.76
CA ASP A 297 -19.72 -4.57 -8.35
C ASP A 297 -20.60 -5.36 -7.35
N VAL A 298 -21.01 -4.73 -6.26
CA VAL A 298 -21.81 -5.40 -5.22
C VAL A 298 -23.17 -5.86 -5.76
N LEU A 299 -23.78 -5.10 -6.68
CA LEU A 299 -25.07 -5.46 -7.28
C LEU A 299 -24.94 -6.60 -8.29
N TYR A 300 -23.85 -6.66 -9.07
CA TYR A 300 -23.56 -7.82 -9.92
C TYR A 300 -23.29 -9.07 -9.07
N ARG A 301 -22.54 -8.96 -8.00
CA ARG A 301 -22.31 -10.06 -7.04
C ARG A 301 -23.62 -10.53 -6.40
N LEU A 302 -24.51 -9.59 -6.02
CA LEU A 302 -25.82 -9.93 -5.49
C LEU A 302 -26.67 -10.66 -6.53
N TYR A 303 -26.66 -10.21 -7.78
CA TYR A 303 -27.38 -10.89 -8.88
C TYR A 303 -26.90 -12.33 -9.06
N SER A 304 -25.58 -12.58 -8.98
CA SER A 304 -25.03 -13.94 -9.12
C SER A 304 -25.53 -14.90 -8.01
N ILE A 305 -25.91 -14.37 -6.85
CA ILE A 305 -26.43 -15.17 -5.73
C ILE A 305 -27.96 -15.36 -5.84
N THR A 306 -28.67 -14.29 -6.23
CA THR A 306 -30.14 -14.27 -6.16
C THR A 306 -30.83 -14.60 -7.48
N GLY A 307 -30.18 -14.35 -8.62
CA GLY A 307 -30.80 -14.44 -9.94
C GLY A 307 -31.90 -13.41 -10.22
N ASP A 308 -32.15 -12.45 -9.30
CA ASP A 308 -33.20 -11.44 -9.47
C ASP A 308 -32.79 -10.38 -10.48
N SER A 309 -33.53 -10.30 -11.58
CA SER A 309 -33.27 -9.35 -12.67
C SER A 309 -33.28 -7.87 -12.25
N LYS A 310 -33.95 -7.52 -11.13
CA LYS A 310 -33.90 -6.16 -10.57
C LYS A 310 -32.48 -5.80 -10.13
N HIS A 311 -31.74 -6.75 -9.56
CA HIS A 311 -30.37 -6.54 -9.11
C HIS A 311 -29.45 -6.28 -10.29
N LEU A 312 -29.58 -7.08 -11.37
CA LEU A 312 -28.86 -6.88 -12.63
C LEU A 312 -29.18 -5.51 -13.25
N LEU A 313 -30.47 -5.15 -13.28
CA LEU A 313 -30.93 -3.89 -13.84
C LEU A 313 -30.33 -2.70 -13.06
N LEU A 314 -30.37 -2.78 -11.74
CA LEU A 314 -29.80 -1.73 -10.89
C LEU A 314 -28.27 -1.65 -11.01
N ALA A 315 -27.58 -2.80 -11.13
CA ALA A 315 -26.14 -2.83 -11.36
C ALA A 315 -25.75 -2.07 -12.64
N HIS A 316 -26.47 -2.31 -13.76
CA HIS A 316 -26.25 -1.59 -15.00
C HIS A 316 -26.46 -0.07 -14.85
N LEU A 317 -27.40 0.37 -13.98
CA LEU A 317 -27.66 1.79 -13.74
C LEU A 317 -26.54 2.46 -12.91
N PHE A 318 -25.68 1.69 -12.27
CA PHE A 318 -24.50 2.21 -11.56
C PHE A 318 -23.18 2.09 -12.35
N ASP A 319 -23.20 1.59 -13.58
CA ASP A 319 -22.07 1.72 -14.49
C ASP A 319 -21.94 3.20 -14.90
N LYS A 320 -20.79 3.81 -14.63
CA LYS A 320 -20.55 5.23 -14.95
C LYS A 320 -20.19 5.41 -16.43
N PRO A 321 -21.12 5.83 -17.29
CA PRO A 321 -20.84 5.93 -18.72
C PRO A 321 -19.77 6.96 -19.07
N CYS A 322 -19.70 8.04 -18.33
CA CYS A 322 -18.70 9.10 -18.50
C CYS A 322 -17.27 8.59 -18.38
N PHE A 323 -16.99 7.63 -17.51
CA PHE A 323 -15.67 7.05 -17.32
C PHE A 323 -15.44 5.80 -18.19
N LEU A 324 -16.38 4.86 -18.17
CA LEU A 324 -16.25 3.64 -18.95
C LEU A 324 -16.24 3.91 -20.48
N GLY A 325 -16.87 5.01 -20.91
CA GLY A 325 -16.85 5.44 -22.30
C GLY A 325 -15.44 5.80 -22.78
N LEU A 326 -14.62 6.45 -21.98
CA LEU A 326 -13.22 6.75 -22.31
C LEU A 326 -12.43 5.46 -22.48
N LEU A 327 -12.62 4.50 -21.60
CA LEU A 327 -11.92 3.21 -21.64
C LEU A 327 -12.38 2.35 -22.84
N ALA A 328 -13.67 2.42 -23.19
CA ALA A 328 -14.24 1.72 -24.33
C ALA A 328 -13.66 2.19 -25.67
N VAL A 329 -13.27 3.47 -25.80
CA VAL A 329 -12.55 3.98 -26.99
C VAL A 329 -11.04 3.86 -26.87
N GLN A 330 -10.55 3.26 -25.82
CA GLN A 330 -9.12 3.11 -25.55
C GLN A 330 -8.38 4.47 -25.50
N ALA A 331 -9.02 5.49 -24.91
CA ALA A 331 -8.40 6.79 -24.72
C ALA A 331 -7.53 6.78 -23.46
N ASN A 332 -6.26 7.17 -23.61
CA ASN A 332 -5.38 7.43 -22.46
C ASN A 332 -5.65 8.85 -21.95
N ASP A 333 -6.79 9.04 -21.30
CA ASP A 333 -7.28 10.33 -20.86
C ASP A 333 -7.96 10.23 -19.48
N ILE A 334 -7.28 9.55 -18.54
CA ILE A 334 -7.75 9.43 -17.15
C ILE A 334 -7.11 10.46 -16.20
N ALA A 335 -6.24 11.33 -16.70
CA ALA A 335 -5.67 12.41 -15.89
C ALA A 335 -6.78 13.26 -15.26
N ASP A 336 -6.54 13.74 -14.04
CA ASP A 336 -7.44 14.55 -13.23
C ASP A 336 -8.73 13.82 -12.74
N PHE A 337 -8.91 12.54 -13.04
CA PHE A 337 -9.93 11.75 -12.39
C PHE A 337 -9.47 11.28 -11.01
N HIS A 338 -10.37 11.31 -10.03
CA HIS A 338 -10.13 10.73 -8.71
C HIS A 338 -10.00 9.21 -8.81
N ALA A 339 -8.78 8.70 -8.53
CA ALA A 339 -8.44 7.31 -8.85
C ALA A 339 -9.32 6.30 -8.09
N ASN A 340 -9.44 6.45 -6.78
CA ASN A 340 -10.20 5.50 -5.98
C ASN A 340 -11.71 5.53 -6.26
N THR A 341 -12.25 6.66 -6.72
CA THR A 341 -13.66 6.76 -7.16
C THR A 341 -13.94 5.89 -8.40
N HIS A 342 -12.96 5.70 -9.27
CA HIS A 342 -13.18 5.11 -10.61
C HIS A 342 -12.67 3.67 -10.73
N ILE A 343 -11.62 3.26 -10.00
CA ILE A 343 -11.15 1.86 -10.03
C ILE A 343 -12.26 0.87 -9.64
N PRO A 344 -13.07 1.10 -8.58
CA PRO A 344 -14.17 0.21 -8.24
C PRO A 344 -15.23 0.07 -9.34
N VAL A 345 -15.46 1.12 -10.15
CA VAL A 345 -16.37 1.04 -11.30
C VAL A 345 -15.84 0.09 -12.36
N VAL A 346 -14.51 0.06 -12.57
CA VAL A 346 -13.89 -0.92 -13.46
C VAL A 346 -14.00 -2.34 -12.90
N VAL A 347 -13.79 -2.54 -11.60
CA VAL A 347 -14.04 -3.85 -10.96
C VAL A 347 -15.47 -4.30 -11.21
N GLY A 348 -16.46 -3.42 -11.06
CA GLY A 348 -17.86 -3.72 -11.41
C GLY A 348 -18.04 -4.02 -12.89
N SER A 349 -17.34 -3.35 -13.80
CA SER A 349 -17.39 -3.67 -15.24
C SER A 349 -16.81 -5.07 -15.55
N GLN A 350 -15.78 -5.49 -14.82
CA GLN A 350 -15.24 -6.84 -14.90
C GLN A 350 -16.26 -7.89 -14.41
N MET A 351 -16.95 -7.63 -13.31
CA MET A 351 -18.07 -8.48 -12.86
C MET A 351 -19.21 -8.53 -13.89
N ARG A 352 -19.49 -7.41 -14.57
CA ARG A 352 -20.45 -7.39 -15.67
C ARG A 352 -20.04 -8.36 -16.77
N TYR A 353 -18.78 -8.38 -17.17
CA TYR A 353 -18.29 -9.36 -18.15
C TYR A 353 -18.47 -10.81 -17.65
N GLU A 354 -18.11 -11.10 -16.40
CA GLU A 354 -18.27 -12.45 -15.82
C GLU A 354 -19.71 -12.95 -15.84
N ILE A 355 -20.67 -12.05 -15.68
CA ILE A 355 -22.10 -12.39 -15.62
C ILE A 355 -22.76 -12.41 -17.00
N THR A 356 -22.43 -11.44 -17.84
CA THR A 356 -23.16 -11.23 -19.11
C THR A 356 -22.42 -11.78 -20.33
N GLY A 357 -21.11 -12.02 -20.24
CA GLY A 357 -20.27 -12.41 -21.38
C GLY A 357 -20.07 -11.30 -22.41
N ASP A 358 -20.46 -10.05 -22.11
CA ASP A 358 -20.31 -8.94 -23.05
C ASP A 358 -18.82 -8.56 -23.20
N PRO A 359 -18.21 -8.81 -24.39
CA PRO A 359 -16.78 -8.64 -24.61
C PRO A 359 -16.30 -7.20 -24.44
N LEU A 360 -17.19 -6.19 -24.57
CA LEU A 360 -16.82 -4.79 -24.35
C LEU A 360 -16.26 -4.57 -22.94
N TYR A 361 -16.86 -5.20 -21.93
CA TYR A 361 -16.44 -5.03 -20.54
C TYR A 361 -15.15 -5.79 -20.19
N LYS A 362 -14.84 -6.86 -20.94
CA LYS A 362 -13.51 -7.48 -20.91
C LYS A 362 -12.45 -6.52 -21.43
N GLU A 363 -12.70 -5.91 -22.61
CA GLU A 363 -11.76 -4.97 -23.22
C GLU A 363 -11.54 -3.72 -22.34
N ILE A 364 -12.59 -3.18 -21.71
CA ILE A 364 -12.50 -2.07 -20.77
C ILE A 364 -11.56 -2.43 -19.60
N GLY A 365 -11.76 -3.59 -18.96
CA GLY A 365 -10.95 -4.02 -17.82
C GLY A 365 -9.48 -4.27 -18.20
N THR A 366 -9.25 -4.90 -19.36
CA THR A 366 -7.90 -5.17 -19.89
C THR A 366 -7.18 -3.87 -20.21
N PHE A 367 -7.81 -2.99 -21.00
CA PHE A 367 -7.22 -1.71 -21.37
C PHE A 367 -6.92 -0.84 -20.14
N PHE A 368 -7.83 -0.81 -19.17
CA PHE A 368 -7.61 -0.04 -17.94
C PHE A 368 -6.38 -0.51 -17.16
N MET A 369 -6.20 -1.82 -17.01
CA MET A 369 -5.03 -2.38 -16.35
C MET A 369 -3.73 -1.99 -17.06
N ASP A 370 -3.70 -2.14 -18.39
CA ASP A 370 -2.55 -1.78 -19.21
C ASP A 370 -2.25 -0.28 -19.13
N LEU A 371 -3.29 0.55 -19.18
CA LEU A 371 -3.19 2.00 -19.10
C LEU A 371 -2.56 2.46 -17.76
N VAL A 372 -3.10 2.00 -16.65
CA VAL A 372 -2.59 2.36 -15.32
C VAL A 372 -1.18 1.82 -15.13
N ASN A 373 -0.96 0.53 -15.44
CA ASN A 373 0.34 -0.09 -15.22
C ASN A 373 1.45 0.50 -16.10
N SER A 374 1.17 0.93 -17.32
CA SER A 374 2.17 1.47 -18.24
C SER A 374 2.46 2.96 -18.08
N SER A 375 1.51 3.74 -17.54
CA SER A 375 1.58 5.20 -17.65
C SER A 375 1.34 5.97 -16.34
N HIS A 376 0.70 5.33 -15.33
CA HIS A 376 0.22 6.01 -14.13
C HIS A 376 0.63 5.32 -12.81
N SER A 377 1.46 4.26 -12.84
CA SER A 377 1.84 3.53 -11.63
C SER A 377 3.30 3.75 -11.25
N TYR A 378 3.54 3.69 -9.95
CA TYR A 378 4.87 3.70 -9.33
C TYR A 378 5.53 2.32 -9.37
N ALA A 379 6.79 2.27 -8.95
CA ALA A 379 7.56 1.03 -8.84
C ALA A 379 6.97 0.03 -7.82
N THR A 380 6.17 0.46 -6.88
CA THR A 380 5.37 -0.39 -5.98
C THR A 380 4.28 -1.19 -6.70
N GLY A 381 3.79 -0.69 -7.82
CA GLY A 381 2.56 -1.12 -8.50
C GLY A 381 1.33 -0.27 -8.17
N GLY A 382 1.40 0.58 -7.14
CA GLY A 382 0.33 1.51 -6.80
C GLY A 382 0.27 2.73 -7.71
N THR A 383 -0.73 3.56 -7.54
CA THR A 383 -1.04 4.71 -8.41
C THR A 383 -1.60 5.88 -7.60
N SER A 384 -1.80 7.00 -8.24
CA SER A 384 -2.36 8.28 -7.75
C SER A 384 -1.37 9.24 -7.09
N VAL A 385 -1.70 10.50 -7.14
CA VAL A 385 -1.09 11.59 -6.38
C VAL A 385 -2.21 12.48 -5.87
N SER A 386 -2.24 12.77 -4.56
CA SER A 386 -3.32 13.53 -3.93
C SER A 386 -4.71 13.00 -4.33
N GLU A 387 -4.86 11.67 -4.40
CA GLU A 387 -6.08 10.92 -4.79
C GLU A 387 -6.40 10.90 -6.30
N PHE A 388 -5.70 11.66 -7.15
CA PHE A 388 -6.00 11.79 -8.58
C PHE A 388 -4.92 11.13 -9.45
N TRP A 389 -5.24 10.82 -10.71
CA TRP A 389 -4.22 10.50 -11.70
C TRP A 389 -3.63 11.78 -12.29
N SER A 390 -2.31 11.82 -12.35
CA SER A 390 -1.58 12.84 -13.12
C SER A 390 -1.62 12.53 -14.62
N ASN A 391 -1.12 13.44 -15.44
CA ASN A 391 -0.93 13.19 -16.87
C ASN A 391 -0.12 11.91 -17.10
N PRO A 392 -0.41 11.15 -18.18
CA PRO A 392 0.29 9.91 -18.46
C PRO A 392 1.80 10.14 -18.63
N LYS A 393 2.60 9.24 -18.07
CA LYS A 393 4.07 9.29 -18.11
C LYS A 393 4.63 10.61 -17.59
N ARG A 394 4.14 11.05 -16.40
CA ARG A 394 4.60 12.24 -15.65
C ARG A 394 4.83 11.94 -14.18
N ILE A 395 5.20 10.70 -13.86
CA ILE A 395 5.35 10.23 -12.48
C ILE A 395 6.41 11.00 -11.68
N ALA A 396 7.46 11.53 -12.34
CA ALA A 396 8.47 12.32 -11.64
C ALA A 396 7.91 13.62 -11.03
N ASP A 397 6.87 14.20 -11.59
CA ASP A 397 6.22 15.39 -11.00
C ASP A 397 5.49 15.04 -9.69
N ASN A 398 4.95 13.83 -9.59
CA ASN A 398 4.26 13.35 -8.41
C ASN A 398 5.22 13.20 -7.21
N LEU A 399 6.50 12.95 -7.45
CA LEU A 399 7.51 12.76 -6.39
C LEU A 399 7.90 14.05 -5.64
N ARG A 400 7.33 15.19 -6.02
CA ARG A 400 7.52 16.48 -5.33
C ARG A 400 6.65 16.63 -4.08
N THR A 401 5.70 15.74 -3.87
CA THR A 401 4.80 15.70 -2.71
C THR A 401 4.92 14.37 -1.98
N THR A 402 4.45 14.34 -0.74
CA THR A 402 4.34 13.10 0.06
C THR A 402 3.02 12.37 -0.16
N GLU A 403 2.08 12.97 -0.90
CA GLU A 403 0.74 12.44 -1.13
C GLU A 403 0.70 11.51 -2.35
N ASN A 404 1.59 10.51 -2.35
CA ASN A 404 1.67 9.51 -3.40
C ASN A 404 0.88 8.26 -3.01
N GLU A 405 0.49 7.47 -3.99
CA GLU A 405 -0.05 6.12 -3.83
C GLU A 405 -1.06 5.99 -2.67
N GLU A 406 -2.28 6.48 -2.89
CA GLU A 406 -3.39 6.21 -1.97
C GLU A 406 -3.57 4.70 -1.78
N SER A 407 -3.58 4.20 -0.55
CA SER A 407 -3.60 2.76 -0.29
C SER A 407 -4.89 2.06 -0.77
N CYS A 408 -6.01 2.80 -0.85
CA CYS A 408 -7.25 2.31 -1.47
C CYS A 408 -7.08 1.97 -2.94
N THR A 409 -6.29 2.76 -3.69
CA THR A 409 -6.06 2.50 -5.12
C THR A 409 -5.32 1.20 -5.33
N THR A 410 -4.29 0.92 -4.52
CA THR A 410 -3.55 -0.35 -4.56
C THR A 410 -4.47 -1.54 -4.26
N TYR A 411 -5.30 -1.45 -3.21
CA TYR A 411 -6.29 -2.46 -2.87
C TYR A 411 -7.23 -2.78 -4.04
N ASN A 412 -7.76 -1.76 -4.72
CA ASN A 412 -8.69 -1.95 -5.83
C ASN A 412 -7.99 -2.42 -7.11
N MET A 413 -6.76 -1.97 -7.38
CA MET A 413 -5.96 -2.47 -8.52
C MET A 413 -5.62 -3.96 -8.39
N LEU A 414 -5.42 -4.46 -7.16
CA LEU A 414 -5.27 -5.90 -6.93
C LEU A 414 -6.52 -6.68 -7.35
N LYS A 415 -7.73 -6.14 -7.12
CA LYS A 415 -8.97 -6.76 -7.61
C LYS A 415 -9.01 -6.77 -9.14
N VAL A 416 -8.66 -5.67 -9.80
CA VAL A 416 -8.61 -5.60 -11.28
C VAL A 416 -7.67 -6.68 -11.84
N SER A 417 -6.45 -6.78 -11.31
CA SER A 417 -5.46 -7.76 -11.74
C SER A 417 -5.94 -9.20 -11.50
N ARG A 418 -6.60 -9.46 -10.37
CA ARG A 418 -7.14 -10.77 -10.01
C ARG A 418 -8.20 -11.26 -10.99
N HIS A 419 -9.13 -10.41 -11.43
CA HIS A 419 -10.11 -10.74 -12.47
C HIS A 419 -9.43 -11.12 -13.78
N LEU A 420 -8.44 -10.32 -14.21
CA LEU A 420 -7.71 -10.59 -15.45
C LEU A 420 -6.94 -11.91 -15.38
N PHE A 421 -6.30 -12.20 -14.24
CA PHE A 421 -5.65 -13.49 -14.03
C PHE A 421 -6.65 -14.66 -14.14
N LYS A 422 -7.81 -14.55 -13.49
CA LYS A 422 -8.86 -15.60 -13.58
C LYS A 422 -9.28 -15.91 -15.01
N TRP A 423 -9.32 -14.90 -15.88
CA TRP A 423 -9.76 -15.06 -17.25
C TRP A 423 -8.69 -15.59 -18.19
N THR A 424 -7.45 -15.10 -18.01
CA THR A 424 -6.37 -15.31 -19.00
C THR A 424 -5.33 -16.32 -18.55
N LYS A 425 -5.14 -16.51 -17.26
CA LYS A 425 -4.06 -17.31 -16.63
C LYS A 425 -2.66 -16.74 -16.93
N GLU A 426 -2.56 -15.48 -17.37
CA GLU A 426 -1.28 -14.85 -17.70
C GLU A 426 -0.49 -14.50 -16.44
N VAL A 427 0.77 -14.91 -16.42
CA VAL A 427 1.67 -14.69 -15.27
C VAL A 427 1.87 -13.21 -14.98
N SER A 428 1.82 -12.34 -15.97
CA SER A 428 1.98 -10.89 -15.82
C SER A 428 1.02 -10.28 -14.79
N TYR A 429 -0.22 -10.75 -14.74
CA TYR A 429 -1.20 -10.30 -13.73
C TYR A 429 -0.89 -10.84 -12.34
N ALA A 430 -0.39 -12.07 -12.23
CA ALA A 430 0.06 -12.62 -10.96
C ALA A 430 1.34 -11.94 -10.45
N ASP A 431 2.26 -11.57 -11.34
CA ASP A 431 3.46 -10.80 -11.03
C ASP A 431 3.13 -9.37 -10.55
N TYR A 432 2.15 -8.72 -11.20
CA TYR A 432 1.63 -7.42 -10.74
C TYR A 432 1.02 -7.54 -9.34
N TYR A 433 0.20 -8.59 -9.11
CA TYR A 433 -0.42 -8.83 -7.81
C TYR A 433 0.62 -9.01 -6.71
N GLU A 434 1.65 -9.86 -6.93
CA GLU A 434 2.75 -10.05 -5.98
C GLU A 434 3.48 -8.74 -5.68
N ARG A 435 3.77 -7.96 -6.72
CA ARG A 435 4.48 -6.68 -6.60
C ARG A 435 3.70 -5.68 -5.75
N ALA A 436 2.44 -5.45 -6.08
CA ALA A 436 1.60 -4.47 -5.39
C ALA A 436 1.23 -4.94 -3.98
N LEU A 437 1.01 -6.23 -3.76
CA LEU A 437 0.80 -6.80 -2.43
C LEU A 437 2.04 -6.61 -1.54
N THR A 438 3.22 -6.95 -2.06
CA THR A 438 4.48 -6.91 -1.29
C THR A 438 4.93 -5.50 -0.98
N ASN A 439 4.89 -4.60 -1.98
CA ASN A 439 5.50 -3.28 -1.83
C ASN A 439 4.49 -2.17 -1.50
N GLY A 440 3.23 -2.30 -1.92
CA GLY A 440 2.15 -1.38 -1.58
C GLY A 440 1.45 -1.80 -0.29
N VAL A 441 0.70 -2.92 -0.32
CA VAL A 441 -0.16 -3.34 0.80
C VAL A 441 0.62 -3.61 2.09
N LEU A 442 1.69 -4.43 2.05
CA LEU A 442 2.46 -4.73 3.27
C LEU A 442 3.21 -3.51 3.83
N SER A 443 3.32 -2.43 3.06
CA SER A 443 3.98 -1.20 3.50
C SER A 443 3.08 -0.24 4.27
N ILE A 444 1.75 -0.45 4.29
CA ILE A 444 0.82 0.51 4.90
C ILE A 444 0.59 0.31 6.40
N GLN A 445 0.93 -0.84 6.96
CA GLN A 445 0.79 -1.15 8.40
C GLN A 445 2.06 -0.77 9.16
N ARG A 446 1.93 -0.09 10.31
CA ARG A 446 3.09 0.30 11.13
C ARG A 446 3.57 -0.87 11.99
N GLY A 447 4.36 -1.74 11.40
CA GLY A 447 4.89 -2.92 12.07
C GLY A 447 3.78 -3.82 12.61
N THR A 448 3.77 -4.07 13.92
CA THR A 448 2.76 -4.86 14.63
C THR A 448 1.85 -4.02 15.54
N ASP A 449 1.69 -2.72 15.23
CA ASP A 449 0.86 -1.80 15.99
C ASP A 449 -0.61 -1.92 15.51
N PRO A 450 -1.55 -2.50 16.30
CA PRO A 450 -2.90 -2.74 15.82
C PRO A 450 -3.65 -1.45 15.51
N GLY A 451 -4.22 -1.35 14.30
CA GLY A 451 -4.99 -0.18 13.87
C GLY A 451 -4.15 1.07 13.58
N VAL A 452 -2.85 0.93 13.38
CA VAL A 452 -1.99 2.03 12.93
C VAL A 452 -1.59 1.80 11.48
N MET A 453 -2.20 2.56 10.58
CA MET A 453 -2.03 2.45 9.14
C MET A 453 -1.88 3.83 8.49
N ILE A 454 -1.34 3.86 7.27
CA ILE A 454 -1.13 5.09 6.51
C ILE A 454 -2.22 5.29 5.45
N TYR A 455 -2.52 6.54 5.11
CA TYR A 455 -3.42 6.90 4.00
C TYR A 455 -2.69 6.84 2.66
N MET A 456 -1.63 7.64 2.54
CA MET A 456 -0.78 7.76 1.36
C MET A 456 0.58 7.12 1.64
N LEU A 457 1.08 6.30 0.72
CA LEU A 457 2.43 5.75 0.79
C LEU A 457 3.39 6.71 0.07
N PRO A 458 4.21 7.48 0.78
CA PRO A 458 5.08 8.45 0.15
C PRO A 458 6.22 7.75 -0.62
N LEU A 459 6.54 8.26 -1.81
CA LEU A 459 7.53 7.65 -2.72
C LEU A 459 8.58 8.65 -3.23
N GLY A 460 8.56 9.89 -2.72
CA GLY A 460 9.48 10.95 -3.10
C GLY A 460 10.88 10.81 -2.51
N ILE A 461 11.65 11.91 -2.58
CA ILE A 461 13.02 11.98 -2.07
C ILE A 461 13.01 12.37 -0.59
N GLY A 462 13.67 11.56 0.26
CA GLY A 462 13.82 11.83 1.67
C GLY A 462 12.50 11.89 2.45
N VAL A 463 11.51 11.17 1.97
CA VAL A 463 10.17 11.09 2.58
C VAL A 463 10.14 10.12 3.76
N SER A 464 9.13 10.26 4.62
CA SER A 464 8.88 9.34 5.74
C SER A 464 7.38 9.07 5.85
N LYS A 465 7.00 7.83 6.15
CA LYS A 465 5.61 7.46 6.42
C LYS A 465 5.00 8.23 7.59
N ALA A 466 5.83 8.63 8.56
CA ALA A 466 5.42 9.44 9.71
C ALA A 466 5.24 10.94 9.41
N LYS A 467 5.62 11.40 8.21
CA LYS A 467 5.66 12.84 7.84
C LYS A 467 4.90 13.14 6.55
N THR A 468 3.86 12.38 6.24
CA THR A 468 2.90 12.73 5.17
C THR A 468 1.87 13.74 5.69
N GLY A 469 1.04 14.29 4.82
CA GLY A 469 -0.07 15.17 5.23
C GLY A 469 -1.02 14.50 6.22
N HIS A 470 -1.25 13.17 6.07
CA HIS A 470 -2.08 12.37 6.99
C HIS A 470 -1.28 11.69 8.10
N SER A 471 0.04 11.47 7.90
CA SER A 471 0.90 10.70 8.82
C SER A 471 0.33 9.30 9.13
N TRP A 472 0.76 8.68 10.23
CA TRP A 472 0.13 7.48 10.76
C TRP A 472 -1.23 7.82 11.36
N GLY A 473 -2.24 7.05 11.00
CA GLY A 473 -3.55 7.17 11.61
C GLY A 473 -3.61 6.58 13.01
N THR A 474 -4.73 6.80 13.68
CA THR A 474 -5.00 6.32 15.02
C THR A 474 -6.14 5.31 15.05
N PRO A 475 -6.13 4.31 15.95
CA PRO A 475 -7.09 3.23 15.96
C PRO A 475 -8.57 3.66 16.12
N PHE A 476 -8.85 4.82 16.72
CA PHE A 476 -10.20 5.20 17.14
C PHE A 476 -10.70 6.57 16.64
N ASP A 477 -9.86 7.32 15.91
CA ASP A 477 -10.17 8.69 15.50
C ASP A 477 -9.84 9.02 14.04
N SER A 478 -9.27 8.09 13.27
CA SER A 478 -8.99 8.28 11.84
C SER A 478 -10.15 7.81 10.96
N PHE A 479 -10.34 6.52 10.86
CA PHE A 479 -11.40 5.88 10.07
C PHE A 479 -11.52 6.38 8.63
N TRP A 480 -10.39 6.74 8.02
CA TRP A 480 -10.33 7.09 6.60
C TRP A 480 -10.78 5.92 5.72
N CYS A 481 -11.13 6.19 4.46
CA CYS A 481 -11.40 5.11 3.50
C CYS A 481 -10.27 4.07 3.44
N CYS A 482 -9.03 4.54 3.55
CA CYS A 482 -7.82 3.70 3.56
C CYS A 482 -7.68 2.81 4.80
N TYR A 483 -8.27 3.18 5.94
CA TYR A 483 -8.43 2.27 7.07
C TYR A 483 -9.34 1.10 6.72
N GLY A 484 -10.43 1.41 6.03
CA GLY A 484 -11.38 0.40 5.58
C GLY A 484 -10.76 -0.60 4.61
N THR A 485 -10.12 -0.12 3.54
CA THR A 485 -9.45 -1.01 2.58
C THR A 485 -8.24 -1.72 3.18
N GLY A 486 -7.56 -1.10 4.16
CA GLY A 486 -6.46 -1.72 4.89
C GLY A 486 -6.91 -2.92 5.71
N ILE A 487 -7.95 -2.77 6.54
CA ILE A 487 -8.48 -3.91 7.31
C ILE A 487 -9.00 -5.04 6.43
N GLU A 488 -9.57 -4.73 5.26
CA GLU A 488 -9.97 -5.75 4.29
C GLU A 488 -8.77 -6.46 3.67
N SER A 489 -7.72 -5.71 3.28
CA SER A 489 -6.50 -6.26 2.68
C SER A 489 -5.86 -7.30 3.59
N PHE A 490 -5.62 -6.94 4.86
CA PHE A 490 -4.98 -7.84 5.82
C PHE A 490 -5.88 -8.99 6.29
N SER A 491 -7.19 -8.91 6.07
CA SER A 491 -8.13 -9.99 6.37
C SER A 491 -8.13 -11.11 5.34
N LYS A 492 -7.70 -10.82 4.10
CA LYS A 492 -7.81 -11.73 2.95
C LYS A 492 -6.47 -12.08 2.30
N LEU A 493 -5.35 -11.97 3.00
CA LEU A 493 -4.02 -12.25 2.44
C LEU A 493 -3.85 -13.67 1.85
N GLY A 494 -4.73 -14.60 2.21
CA GLY A 494 -4.77 -15.95 1.66
C GLY A 494 -5.61 -16.12 0.39
N ASP A 495 -6.32 -15.09 -0.08
CA ASP A 495 -7.35 -15.22 -1.12
C ASP A 495 -6.83 -15.37 -2.55
N SER A 496 -5.57 -15.06 -2.80
CA SER A 496 -4.97 -15.02 -4.13
C SER A 496 -3.69 -15.85 -4.22
N ILE A 497 -3.56 -16.89 -3.39
CA ILE A 497 -2.45 -17.83 -3.44
C ILE A 497 -2.76 -18.97 -4.42
N TYR A 498 -4.01 -19.48 -4.39
CA TYR A 498 -4.45 -20.67 -5.09
C TYR A 498 -5.71 -20.40 -5.90
N PHE A 499 -5.75 -20.95 -7.12
CA PHE A 499 -6.93 -20.91 -8.00
C PHE A 499 -7.18 -22.29 -8.61
N GLU A 500 -8.45 -22.70 -8.67
CA GLU A 500 -8.85 -23.97 -9.27
C GLU A 500 -9.27 -23.79 -10.75
N GLU A 501 -8.92 -24.78 -11.58
CA GLU A 501 -9.45 -24.88 -12.94
C GLU A 501 -10.42 -26.04 -13.05
N GLU A 502 -11.62 -25.77 -13.53
CA GLU A 502 -12.57 -26.82 -13.87
C GLU A 502 -12.23 -27.44 -15.22
N GLY A 503 -12.17 -28.77 -15.27
CA GLY A 503 -11.83 -29.48 -16.51
C GLY A 503 -11.95 -30.98 -16.38
N LYS A 504 -11.19 -31.72 -17.19
CA LYS A 504 -11.18 -33.20 -17.24
C LYS A 504 -10.61 -33.87 -15.99
N GLY A 505 -10.07 -33.10 -15.05
CA GLY A 505 -9.52 -33.51 -13.77
C GLY A 505 -9.21 -32.31 -12.88
N PRO A 506 -8.99 -32.52 -11.57
CA PRO A 506 -8.64 -31.44 -10.65
C PRO A 506 -7.34 -30.76 -11.07
N SER A 507 -7.35 -29.44 -11.17
CA SER A 507 -6.22 -28.63 -11.60
C SER A 507 -6.13 -27.40 -10.71
N LEU A 508 -4.89 -27.06 -10.23
CA LEU A 508 -4.63 -25.98 -9.27
C LEU A 508 -3.49 -25.10 -9.75
N TYR A 509 -3.72 -23.81 -9.81
CA TYR A 509 -2.73 -22.78 -10.04
C TYR A 509 -2.25 -22.21 -8.72
N ILE A 510 -0.92 -22.17 -8.49
CA ILE A 510 -0.24 -21.63 -7.32
C ILE A 510 0.53 -20.40 -7.79
N ILE A 511 0.04 -19.21 -7.43
CA ILE A 511 0.51 -17.96 -8.03
C ILE A 511 1.26 -17.05 -7.05
N GLN A 512 1.17 -17.31 -5.73
CA GLN A 512 1.90 -16.55 -4.71
C GLN A 512 2.68 -17.52 -3.82
N TYR A 513 3.94 -17.18 -3.54
CA TYR A 513 4.81 -18.00 -2.68
C TYR A 513 4.78 -17.48 -1.24
N ILE A 514 3.62 -17.65 -0.61
CA ILE A 514 3.33 -17.27 0.76
C ILE A 514 3.20 -18.53 1.62
N SER A 515 4.00 -18.63 2.68
CA SER A 515 3.96 -19.80 3.58
C SER A 515 2.55 -20.03 4.12
N SER A 516 1.96 -21.16 3.75
CA SER A 516 0.56 -21.49 4.03
C SER A 516 0.29 -22.98 3.92
N SER A 517 -0.79 -23.42 4.57
CA SER A 517 -1.36 -24.75 4.35
C SER A 517 -2.72 -24.61 3.65
N PHE A 518 -3.02 -25.50 2.73
CA PHE A 518 -4.21 -25.49 1.93
C PHE A 518 -4.88 -26.88 1.88
N ASN A 519 -6.13 -26.95 2.25
CA ASN A 519 -6.97 -28.15 2.13
C ASN A 519 -7.67 -28.14 0.76
N TRP A 520 -7.01 -28.67 -0.24
CA TRP A 520 -7.56 -28.72 -1.61
C TRP A 520 -8.62 -29.85 -1.75
N LYS A 521 -9.86 -29.51 -1.50
CA LYS A 521 -10.99 -30.45 -1.43
C LYS A 521 -11.27 -31.17 -2.77
N SER A 522 -11.28 -30.43 -3.89
CA SER A 522 -11.53 -31.01 -5.23
C SER A 522 -10.39 -31.92 -5.67
N GLY A 523 -9.14 -31.57 -5.36
CA GLY A 523 -7.95 -32.39 -5.61
C GLY A 523 -7.73 -33.48 -4.57
N LYS A 524 -8.46 -33.45 -3.44
CA LYS A 524 -8.29 -34.38 -2.30
C LYS A 524 -6.86 -34.41 -1.75
N ILE A 525 -6.21 -33.24 -1.70
CA ILE A 525 -4.84 -33.08 -1.28
C ILE A 525 -4.77 -32.02 -0.19
N PHE A 526 -4.05 -32.32 0.89
CA PHE A 526 -3.57 -31.29 1.80
C PHE A 526 -2.18 -30.86 1.33
N LEU A 527 -2.05 -29.58 0.99
CA LEU A 527 -0.82 -28.98 0.48
C LEU A 527 -0.24 -28.04 1.54
N ASN A 528 1.04 -28.22 1.86
CA ASN A 528 1.78 -27.31 2.72
C ASN A 528 2.87 -26.61 1.91
N GLN A 529 2.79 -25.30 1.80
CA GLN A 529 3.75 -24.43 1.14
C GLN A 529 4.60 -23.72 2.18
N THR A 530 5.91 -23.87 2.10
CA THR A 530 6.87 -23.17 2.96
C THR A 530 7.84 -22.39 2.10
N ALA A 531 7.79 -21.08 2.19
CA ALA A 531 8.76 -20.18 1.57
C ALA A 531 9.78 -19.73 2.64
N LEU A 532 11.06 -19.97 2.40
CA LEU A 532 12.11 -19.46 3.29
C LEU A 532 12.23 -17.94 3.13
N PRO A 533 12.47 -17.20 4.24
CA PRO A 533 12.71 -15.77 4.16
C PRO A 533 13.87 -15.45 3.20
N ALA A 534 13.64 -14.51 2.30
CA ALA A 534 14.66 -14.03 1.38
C ALA A 534 15.74 -13.23 2.12
N SER A 535 16.98 -13.31 1.63
CA SER A 535 18.10 -12.54 2.15
C SER A 535 19.02 -12.08 1.02
N SER A 536 19.80 -11.02 1.25
CA SER A 536 20.75 -10.50 0.26
C SER A 536 21.99 -11.40 0.08
N TRP A 537 22.35 -12.20 1.08
CA TRP A 537 23.52 -13.10 1.03
C TRP A 537 23.21 -14.50 0.51
N ASP A 538 21.94 -14.87 0.39
CA ASP A 538 21.46 -16.08 -0.24
C ASP A 538 20.44 -15.72 -1.31
N PRO A 539 20.88 -15.43 -2.56
CA PRO A 539 20.05 -14.79 -3.57
C PRO A 539 19.07 -15.76 -4.24
N TYR A 540 18.34 -16.52 -3.43
CA TYR A 540 17.33 -17.44 -3.90
C TYR A 540 16.07 -17.38 -3.07
N LEU A 541 14.93 -17.29 -3.73
CA LEU A 541 13.65 -17.66 -3.14
C LEU A 541 13.53 -19.19 -3.17
N ARG A 542 13.48 -19.81 -1.99
CA ARG A 542 13.29 -21.26 -1.86
C ARG A 542 11.91 -21.57 -1.34
N VAL A 543 11.16 -22.33 -2.13
CA VAL A 543 9.80 -22.72 -1.77
C VAL A 543 9.72 -24.25 -1.79
N THR A 544 9.17 -24.80 -0.73
CA THR A 544 8.93 -26.24 -0.60
C THR A 544 7.43 -26.49 -0.54
N PHE A 545 6.97 -27.43 -1.33
CA PHE A 545 5.61 -27.96 -1.32
C PHE A 545 5.62 -29.39 -0.86
N ALA A 546 4.97 -29.66 0.27
CA ALA A 546 4.73 -31.01 0.77
C ALA A 546 3.26 -31.36 0.52
N LEU A 547 3.03 -32.51 -0.09
CA LEU A 547 1.70 -32.97 -0.51
C LEU A 547 1.29 -34.17 0.32
N SER A 548 0.06 -34.15 0.83
CA SER A 548 -0.54 -35.24 1.59
C SER A 548 -1.90 -35.57 0.97
N PRO A 549 -2.00 -36.46 -0.01
CA PRO A 549 -3.25 -36.87 -0.61
C PRO A 549 -4.11 -37.62 0.41
N VAL A 550 -5.40 -37.33 0.44
CA VAL A 550 -6.40 -38.04 1.24
C VAL A 550 -6.84 -39.30 0.50
N GLU A 551 -6.87 -39.23 -0.82
CA GLU A 551 -7.21 -40.34 -1.72
C GLU A 551 -6.26 -40.35 -2.92
N SER A 552 -6.04 -41.55 -3.49
CA SER A 552 -5.22 -41.71 -4.67
C SER A 552 -5.96 -41.23 -5.92
N ALA A 553 -5.69 -40.01 -6.36
CA ALA A 553 -6.25 -39.44 -7.56
C ALA A 553 -5.18 -38.67 -8.35
N SER A 554 -5.32 -38.66 -9.69
CA SER A 554 -4.44 -37.85 -10.53
C SER A 554 -4.95 -36.41 -10.56
N SER A 555 -4.02 -35.46 -10.40
CA SER A 555 -4.34 -34.04 -10.53
C SER A 555 -3.15 -33.25 -11.09
N THR A 556 -3.41 -32.05 -11.56
CA THR A 556 -2.40 -31.15 -12.13
C THR A 556 -2.14 -29.99 -11.19
N LEU A 557 -0.88 -29.71 -10.92
CA LEU A 557 -0.42 -28.54 -10.20
C LEU A 557 0.37 -27.65 -11.15
N HIS A 558 0.02 -26.35 -11.19
CA HIS A 558 0.68 -25.33 -11.99
C HIS A 558 1.40 -24.37 -11.02
N PHE A 559 2.72 -24.32 -11.08
CA PHE A 559 3.56 -23.47 -10.25
C PHE A 559 4.06 -22.29 -11.06
N ARG A 560 3.77 -21.07 -10.62
CA ARG A 560 4.21 -19.86 -11.32
C ARG A 560 5.73 -19.76 -11.34
N LEU A 561 6.32 -19.49 -12.49
CA LEU A 561 7.70 -19.02 -12.61
C LEU A 561 7.67 -17.51 -12.86
N PRO A 562 7.95 -16.69 -11.84
CA PRO A 562 7.83 -15.23 -11.94
C PRO A 562 8.73 -14.66 -13.04
N SER A 563 8.30 -13.57 -13.71
CA SER A 563 9.09 -12.92 -14.75
C SER A 563 10.38 -12.28 -14.22
N TRP A 564 10.44 -11.97 -12.92
CA TRP A 564 11.61 -11.36 -12.29
C TRP A 564 12.77 -12.35 -12.01
N THR A 565 12.54 -13.66 -12.10
CA THR A 565 13.59 -14.65 -11.84
C THR A 565 14.45 -14.89 -13.09
N SER A 566 15.71 -15.29 -12.88
CA SER A 566 16.59 -15.73 -13.97
C SER A 566 16.42 -17.23 -14.25
N PRO A 567 16.46 -17.68 -15.51
CA PRO A 567 16.55 -19.10 -15.82
C PRO A 567 17.87 -19.69 -15.33
N ASP A 568 18.95 -18.89 -15.33
CA ASP A 568 20.26 -19.33 -14.85
C ASP A 568 20.27 -19.48 -13.33
N GLY A 569 20.47 -20.70 -12.85
CA GLY A 569 20.44 -21.04 -11.42
C GLY A 569 19.06 -21.40 -10.88
N ALA A 570 17.99 -21.25 -11.66
CA ALA A 570 16.68 -21.75 -11.29
C ALA A 570 16.67 -23.28 -11.26
N LYS A 571 16.06 -23.86 -10.21
CA LYS A 571 15.98 -25.32 -10.03
C LYS A 571 14.61 -25.74 -9.54
N GLY A 572 14.07 -26.81 -10.12
CA GLY A 572 12.92 -27.54 -9.62
C GLY A 572 13.36 -28.97 -9.27
N VAL A 573 13.02 -29.44 -8.09
CA VAL A 573 13.36 -30.80 -7.64
C VAL A 573 12.11 -31.45 -7.08
N LEU A 574 11.69 -32.58 -7.68
CA LEU A 574 10.60 -33.41 -7.18
C LEU A 574 11.16 -34.74 -6.67
N ASN A 575 11.02 -34.98 -5.36
CA ASN A 575 11.51 -36.24 -4.73
C ASN A 575 13.01 -36.55 -4.95
N GLY A 576 13.84 -35.52 -5.05
CA GLY A 576 15.26 -35.65 -5.34
C GLY A 576 15.61 -35.67 -6.83
N GLU A 577 14.64 -35.72 -7.72
CA GLU A 577 14.85 -35.67 -9.17
C GLU A 577 14.71 -34.24 -9.71
N SER A 578 15.69 -33.83 -10.52
CA SER A 578 15.67 -32.49 -11.13
C SER A 578 14.62 -32.43 -12.24
N LEU A 579 13.85 -31.35 -12.26
CA LEU A 579 12.86 -31.06 -13.30
C LEU A 579 13.40 -30.04 -14.31
N SER A 580 13.00 -30.18 -15.56
CA SER A 580 13.18 -29.14 -16.57
C SER A 580 12.18 -28.02 -16.30
N LEU A 581 12.67 -26.81 -16.03
CA LEU A 581 11.82 -25.65 -15.83
C LEU A 581 11.52 -24.96 -17.16
N PRO A 582 10.29 -24.51 -17.40
CA PRO A 582 9.97 -23.63 -18.52
C PRO A 582 10.57 -22.22 -18.29
N THR A 583 10.45 -21.36 -19.28
CA THR A 583 10.95 -19.99 -19.21
C THR A 583 10.23 -19.18 -18.10
N PRO A 584 10.90 -18.25 -17.41
CA PRO A 584 10.24 -17.29 -16.53
C PRO A 584 9.07 -16.56 -17.24
N GLY A 585 8.04 -16.19 -16.50
CA GLY A 585 6.78 -15.66 -17.05
C GLY A 585 5.82 -16.75 -17.51
N SER A 586 5.99 -17.99 -17.08
CA SER A 586 5.12 -19.14 -17.43
C SER A 586 4.83 -20.03 -16.21
N PHE A 587 4.18 -21.17 -16.40
CA PHE A 587 3.88 -22.14 -15.36
C PHE A 587 4.61 -23.46 -15.57
N LEU A 588 5.24 -23.97 -14.51
CA LEU A 588 5.64 -25.37 -14.42
C LEU A 588 4.39 -26.21 -14.12
N SER A 589 3.98 -27.04 -15.06
CA SER A 589 2.79 -27.88 -14.91
C SER A 589 3.19 -29.34 -14.68
N ILE A 590 2.69 -29.95 -13.61
CA ILE A 590 3.00 -31.33 -13.23
C ILE A 590 1.69 -32.08 -13.04
N THR A 591 1.43 -33.08 -13.89
CA THR A 591 0.27 -33.98 -13.80
C THR A 591 0.73 -35.35 -13.33
N ARG A 592 0.22 -35.80 -12.21
CA ARG A 592 0.53 -37.14 -11.67
C ARG A 592 -0.47 -37.59 -10.61
N GLN A 593 -0.40 -38.84 -10.26
CA GLN A 593 -0.94 -39.38 -9.04
C GLN A 593 0.01 -39.05 -7.88
N TRP A 594 -0.43 -38.17 -6.98
CA TRP A 594 0.39 -37.68 -5.88
C TRP A 594 0.42 -38.68 -4.70
N SER A 595 1.55 -38.73 -3.97
CA SER A 595 1.72 -39.55 -2.78
C SER A 595 2.11 -38.69 -1.56
N ALA A 596 1.92 -39.22 -0.36
CA ALA A 596 2.20 -38.50 0.89
C ALA A 596 3.70 -38.20 1.10
N SER A 597 4.58 -38.83 0.31
CA SER A 597 6.02 -38.56 0.30
C SER A 597 6.43 -37.53 -0.73
N ASP A 598 5.49 -37.06 -1.59
CA ASP A 598 5.84 -36.14 -2.66
C ASP A 598 6.21 -34.77 -2.09
N LYS A 599 7.42 -34.32 -2.45
CA LYS A 599 7.97 -33.05 -2.08
C LYS A 599 8.56 -32.35 -3.30
N LEU A 600 8.00 -31.23 -3.67
CA LEU A 600 8.56 -30.35 -4.68
C LEU A 600 9.31 -29.20 -4.00
N THR A 601 10.52 -28.93 -4.46
CA THR A 601 11.26 -27.72 -4.07
C THR A 601 11.56 -26.89 -5.31
N LEU A 602 11.23 -25.60 -5.25
CA LEU A 602 11.63 -24.59 -6.23
C LEU A 602 12.69 -23.69 -5.62
N GLN A 603 13.77 -23.48 -6.35
CA GLN A 603 14.80 -22.50 -6.07
C GLN A 603 14.84 -21.51 -7.20
N LEU A 604 14.44 -20.26 -6.93
CA LEU A 604 14.29 -19.20 -7.91
C LEU A 604 15.31 -18.09 -7.62
N PRO A 605 16.25 -17.79 -8.52
CA PRO A 605 17.21 -16.71 -8.35
C PRO A 605 16.53 -15.36 -8.11
N LEU A 606 16.97 -14.64 -7.07
CA LEU A 606 16.63 -13.28 -6.78
C LEU A 606 17.75 -12.40 -7.37
N THR A 607 17.43 -11.64 -8.40
CA THR A 607 18.38 -10.74 -9.03
C THR A 607 18.05 -9.29 -8.73
N VAL A 608 19.09 -8.46 -8.58
CA VAL A 608 18.94 -7.00 -8.57
C VAL A 608 18.65 -6.54 -9.99
N ARG A 609 17.64 -5.72 -10.16
CA ARG A 609 17.30 -5.08 -11.43
C ARG A 609 16.87 -3.64 -11.21
N THR A 610 17.01 -2.82 -12.21
CA THR A 610 16.50 -1.44 -12.23
C THR A 610 15.28 -1.33 -13.13
N GLU A 611 14.37 -0.41 -12.78
CA GLU A 611 13.21 -0.09 -13.57
C GLU A 611 13.07 1.43 -13.70
N ALA A 612 13.02 1.92 -14.93
CA ALA A 612 12.89 3.34 -15.20
C ALA A 612 11.56 3.88 -14.66
N ILE A 613 11.58 5.09 -14.12
CA ILE A 613 10.36 5.79 -13.76
C ILE A 613 9.48 5.99 -15.01
N LYS A 614 8.17 5.92 -14.85
CA LYS A 614 7.21 6.12 -15.94
C LYS A 614 7.08 7.61 -16.30
N ASP A 615 8.14 8.13 -16.88
CA ASP A 615 8.25 9.50 -17.35
C ASP A 615 8.97 9.53 -18.69
N ASP A 616 8.39 10.16 -19.71
CA ASP A 616 8.94 10.14 -21.07
C ASP A 616 9.83 11.35 -21.36
N ARG A 617 10.07 12.21 -20.38
CA ARG A 617 10.94 13.37 -20.51
C ARG A 617 12.41 12.99 -20.37
N PRO A 618 13.30 13.42 -21.29
CA PRO A 618 14.71 13.02 -21.30
C PRO A 618 15.47 13.26 -19.98
N GLN A 619 15.12 14.32 -19.23
CA GLN A 619 15.80 14.65 -17.96
C GLN A 619 15.54 13.63 -16.83
N TYR A 620 14.55 12.75 -16.99
CA TYR A 620 14.24 11.69 -16.04
C TYR A 620 14.60 10.29 -16.54
N ALA A 621 15.28 10.17 -17.69
CA ALA A 621 15.63 8.88 -18.28
C ALA A 621 16.54 8.02 -17.38
N SER A 622 17.38 8.67 -16.56
CA SER A 622 18.24 8.01 -15.57
C SER A 622 17.58 7.76 -14.21
N VAL A 623 16.36 8.26 -14.00
CA VAL A 623 15.64 8.05 -12.73
C VAL A 623 15.04 6.65 -12.73
N LYS A 624 15.57 5.78 -11.86
CA LYS A 624 15.21 4.35 -11.81
C LYS A 624 14.95 3.92 -10.37
N ALA A 625 14.05 2.98 -10.21
CA ALA A 625 13.86 2.21 -8.97
C ALA A 625 14.74 0.96 -8.99
N ILE A 626 15.13 0.47 -7.81
CA ILE A 626 15.95 -0.73 -7.64
C ILE A 626 15.07 -1.82 -7.04
N LEU A 627 15.03 -2.99 -7.69
CA LEU A 627 14.26 -4.14 -7.22
C LEU A 627 15.16 -5.35 -7.02
N TYR A 628 14.83 -6.17 -6.02
CA TYR A 628 15.45 -7.45 -5.74
C TYR A 628 14.39 -8.55 -5.72
N GLY A 629 14.29 -9.33 -6.79
CA GLY A 629 13.14 -10.22 -6.97
C GLY A 629 11.83 -9.42 -6.92
N PRO A 630 10.85 -9.78 -6.07
CA PRO A 630 9.60 -9.04 -5.92
C PRO A 630 9.73 -7.76 -5.06
N TYR A 631 10.84 -7.59 -4.32
CA TYR A 631 11.02 -6.51 -3.34
C TYR A 631 11.51 -5.23 -3.99
N LEU A 632 10.83 -4.12 -3.75
CA LEU A 632 11.28 -2.77 -4.05
C LEU A 632 12.20 -2.28 -2.94
N LEU A 633 13.42 -1.91 -3.30
CA LEU A 633 14.42 -1.40 -2.36
C LEU A 633 14.30 0.12 -2.23
N ALA A 634 14.33 0.61 -1.01
CA ALA A 634 14.41 2.02 -0.68
C ALA A 634 15.70 2.32 0.06
N GLY A 635 16.27 3.49 -0.16
CA GLY A 635 17.53 3.91 0.47
C GLY A 635 17.30 4.91 1.60
N HIS A 636 18.03 4.72 2.70
CA HIS A 636 17.99 5.65 3.84
C HIS A 636 18.60 7.00 3.46
N ILE A 637 17.78 8.06 3.43
CA ILE A 637 18.20 9.44 3.21
C ILE A 637 17.12 10.40 3.71
N SER A 638 17.52 11.52 4.32
CA SER A 638 16.61 12.51 4.92
C SER A 638 16.32 13.74 4.06
N GLY A 639 16.69 13.72 2.79
CA GLY A 639 16.50 14.81 1.84
C GLY A 639 17.55 14.79 0.74
N GLY A 640 17.55 15.81 -0.12
CA GLY A 640 18.46 15.91 -1.25
C GLY A 640 17.73 16.16 -2.57
N ASP A 641 18.49 16.16 -3.66
CA ASP A 641 17.97 16.23 -5.01
C ASP A 641 18.47 15.05 -5.87
N TRP A 642 18.21 15.07 -7.18
CA TRP A 642 18.62 14.00 -8.07
C TRP A 642 20.15 13.89 -8.24
N ASP A 643 20.90 14.96 -8.01
CA ASP A 643 22.36 14.93 -8.05
C ASP A 643 22.93 14.27 -6.78
N ASP A 644 22.30 14.48 -5.62
CA ASP A 644 22.67 13.81 -4.38
C ASP A 644 22.38 12.28 -4.44
N LEU A 645 21.42 11.87 -5.26
CA LEU A 645 21.00 10.47 -5.45
C LEU A 645 21.68 9.77 -6.63
N LYS A 646 22.78 10.33 -7.15
CA LYS A 646 23.46 9.81 -8.31
C LYS A 646 24.25 8.54 -7.98
N ILE A 647 24.00 7.48 -8.78
CA ILE A 647 24.69 6.20 -8.75
C ILE A 647 25.28 5.94 -10.13
N GLU A 648 26.58 5.57 -10.19
CA GLU A 648 27.23 5.10 -11.41
C GLU A 648 27.22 3.57 -11.40
N ALA A 649 26.38 2.96 -12.24
CA ALA A 649 26.18 1.52 -12.31
C ALA A 649 27.07 0.85 -13.37
N ASN A 650 28.21 1.48 -13.72
CA ASN A 650 29.13 1.03 -14.77
C ASN A 650 29.92 -0.24 -14.40
N ASP A 651 30.09 -0.49 -13.09
CA ASP A 651 30.84 -1.63 -12.57
C ASP A 651 29.89 -2.68 -11.98
N ALA A 652 30.26 -3.97 -12.04
CA ALA A 652 29.50 -5.05 -11.44
C ALA A 652 29.30 -4.91 -9.91
N ASP A 653 30.12 -4.08 -9.26
CA ASP A 653 30.16 -3.87 -7.81
C ASP A 653 29.44 -2.59 -7.35
N TRP A 654 28.60 -2.00 -8.19
CA TRP A 654 27.87 -0.78 -7.80
C TRP A 654 26.87 -1.01 -6.64
N ILE A 655 26.45 -2.27 -6.44
CA ILE A 655 25.55 -2.69 -5.37
C ILE A 655 26.06 -4.00 -4.75
N LEU A 656 26.26 -4.02 -3.44
CA LEU A 656 26.83 -5.16 -2.71
C LEU A 656 25.91 -5.60 -1.57
N PRO A 657 25.70 -6.91 -1.36
CA PRO A 657 24.92 -7.41 -0.24
C PRO A 657 25.65 -7.16 1.10
N ILE A 658 24.90 -6.78 2.14
CA ILE A 658 25.42 -6.67 3.50
C ILE A 658 25.39 -8.06 4.14
N PRO A 659 26.52 -8.57 4.68
CA PRO A 659 26.57 -9.87 5.36
C PRO A 659 25.74 -9.90 6.66
N ALA A 660 25.07 -11.01 6.94
CA ALA A 660 24.30 -11.20 8.18
C ALA A 660 25.12 -10.97 9.45
N SER A 661 26.42 -11.29 9.41
CA SER A 661 27.35 -11.11 10.55
C SER A 661 27.53 -9.65 10.95
N TYR A 662 27.15 -8.68 10.12
CA TYR A 662 27.29 -7.26 10.48
C TYR A 662 26.34 -6.83 11.61
N ASN A 663 25.21 -7.51 11.80
CA ASN A 663 24.29 -7.22 12.90
C ASN A 663 24.94 -7.44 14.28
N SER A 664 25.85 -8.42 14.42
CA SER A 664 26.59 -8.61 15.68
C SER A 664 27.65 -7.53 15.95
N GLN A 665 27.94 -6.67 14.96
CA GLN A 665 28.92 -5.59 15.04
C GLN A 665 28.24 -4.23 15.33
N LEU A 666 26.90 -4.19 15.39
CA LEU A 666 26.16 -2.96 15.61
C LEU A 666 26.10 -2.60 17.08
N VAL A 667 26.38 -1.33 17.38
CA VAL A 667 26.45 -0.79 18.73
C VAL A 667 25.79 0.59 18.80
N SER A 668 25.22 0.90 19.96
CA SER A 668 24.85 2.25 20.36
C SER A 668 25.48 2.59 21.70
N PHE A 669 25.89 3.85 21.90
CA PHE A 669 26.62 4.32 23.08
C PHE A 669 25.73 5.20 23.93
N PHE A 670 25.49 4.79 25.17
CA PHE A 670 24.55 5.41 26.09
C PHE A 670 25.25 6.08 27.29
N GLN A 671 24.65 7.16 27.77
CA GLN A 671 25.01 7.80 29.00
C GLN A 671 23.76 8.28 29.76
N ASP A 672 23.80 8.21 31.08
CA ASP A 672 22.75 8.74 31.94
C ASP A 672 23.20 10.05 32.57
N PHE A 673 22.51 11.15 32.25
CA PHE A 673 22.68 12.46 32.87
C PHE A 673 21.35 13.25 32.81
N GLU A 674 21.22 14.34 33.57
CA GLU A 674 19.99 15.14 33.64
C GLU A 674 18.71 14.27 33.88
N LYS A 675 18.84 13.19 34.67
CA LYS A 675 17.76 12.22 34.98
C LYS A 675 17.13 11.54 33.75
N SER A 676 17.84 11.47 32.66
CA SER A 676 17.40 10.85 31.42
C SER A 676 18.55 10.04 30.78
N THR A 677 18.19 9.05 29.97
CA THR A 677 19.14 8.29 29.14
C THR A 677 19.33 9.01 27.82
N PHE A 678 20.58 9.23 27.46
CA PHE A 678 21.00 9.82 26.18
C PHE A 678 21.81 8.80 25.37
N VAL A 679 21.83 8.99 24.06
CA VAL A 679 22.59 8.16 23.15
C VAL A 679 23.43 9.05 22.21
N LEU A 680 24.64 8.61 21.91
CA LEU A 680 25.49 9.25 20.90
C LEU A 680 24.87 9.13 19.53
N ALA A 681 24.64 10.24 18.84
CA ALA A 681 24.04 10.26 17.53
C ALA A 681 24.75 11.21 16.57
N ASN A 682 24.75 10.82 15.30
CA ASN A 682 25.13 11.69 14.19
C ASN A 682 24.08 12.80 14.00
N SER A 683 24.54 14.04 13.87
CA SER A 683 23.71 15.22 13.60
C SER A 683 24.39 16.14 12.60
N ASN A 684 24.00 16.12 11.35
CA ASN A 684 24.54 16.98 10.27
C ASN A 684 26.08 16.98 10.22
N GLN A 685 26.69 15.79 10.07
CA GLN A 685 28.14 15.57 10.03
C GLN A 685 28.89 15.88 11.34
N SER A 686 28.20 16.19 12.41
CA SER A 686 28.74 16.35 13.77
C SER A 686 28.05 15.34 14.70
N PHE A 687 28.52 15.26 15.96
CA PHE A 687 27.98 14.33 16.94
C PHE A 687 27.45 15.08 18.16
N ALA A 688 26.35 14.58 18.70
CA ALA A 688 25.73 15.09 19.93
C ALA A 688 25.09 13.93 20.72
N MET A 689 24.92 14.18 22.02
CA MET A 689 24.11 13.30 22.87
C MET A 689 22.63 13.67 22.70
N GLN A 690 21.83 12.71 22.25
CA GLN A 690 20.40 12.88 22.00
C GLN A 690 19.59 12.03 22.98
N LYS A 691 18.38 12.44 23.34
CA LYS A 691 17.49 11.59 24.15
C LYS A 691 17.24 10.27 23.45
N LEU A 692 17.14 9.20 24.23
CA LEU A 692 16.90 7.85 23.73
C LEU A 692 15.68 7.83 22.78
N PRO A 693 15.85 7.50 21.50
CA PRO A 693 14.76 7.41 20.55
C PRO A 693 13.99 6.09 20.64
N GLU A 694 12.80 6.09 20.05
CA GLU A 694 12.11 4.84 19.72
C GLU A 694 12.80 4.12 18.56
N SER A 695 12.72 2.79 18.54
CA SER A 695 13.20 1.98 17.41
C SER A 695 12.40 2.29 16.13
N GLY A 696 13.07 2.24 14.97
CA GLY A 696 12.45 2.51 13.67
C GLY A 696 12.31 4.02 13.37
N THR A 697 13.08 4.87 14.04
CA THR A 697 13.11 6.31 13.79
C THR A 697 14.43 6.73 13.14
N ASP A 698 14.46 7.89 12.48
CA ASP A 698 15.68 8.49 11.91
C ASP A 698 16.80 8.65 12.96
N LEU A 699 16.42 9.01 14.17
CA LEU A 699 17.40 9.17 15.25
C LEU A 699 17.98 7.84 15.72
N ALA A 700 17.20 6.74 15.70
CA ALA A 700 17.70 5.41 16.02
C ALA A 700 18.74 4.93 15.00
N LEU A 701 18.54 5.23 13.68
CA LEU A 701 19.55 4.97 12.65
C LEU A 701 20.83 5.73 12.92
N LYS A 702 20.72 7.05 13.16
CA LYS A 702 21.85 7.96 13.40
C LYS A 702 22.60 7.69 14.73
N ALA A 703 21.97 6.96 15.65
CA ALA A 703 22.56 6.54 16.92
C ALA A 703 23.13 5.12 16.91
N THR A 704 23.14 4.48 15.75
CA THR A 704 23.69 3.13 15.56
C THR A 704 24.97 3.19 14.76
N PHE A 705 25.99 2.46 15.21
CA PHE A 705 27.31 2.39 14.58
C PHE A 705 27.70 0.93 14.36
N ARG A 706 28.43 0.65 13.30
CA ARG A 706 29.10 -0.63 13.11
C ARG A 706 30.54 -0.49 13.59
N LEU A 707 30.97 -1.39 14.48
CA LEU A 707 32.35 -1.52 14.88
C LEU A 707 33.11 -2.32 13.83
N VAL A 708 34.11 -1.72 13.22
CA VAL A 708 34.99 -2.34 12.22
C VAL A 708 36.36 -2.49 12.84
N LEU A 709 36.83 -3.73 13.05
CA LEU A 709 38.16 -4.00 13.58
C LEU A 709 39.24 -3.57 12.57
N LYS A 710 40.27 -2.86 13.04
CA LYS A 710 41.41 -2.46 12.20
C LYS A 710 42.13 -3.65 11.62
N GLU A 711 42.26 -4.76 12.38
CA GLU A 711 42.82 -6.02 11.92
C GLU A 711 41.72 -6.91 11.34
N SER A 712 41.63 -6.98 10.01
CA SER A 712 40.59 -7.68 9.27
C SER A 712 40.56 -9.22 9.45
N SER A 713 41.60 -9.83 10.08
CA SER A 713 41.69 -11.27 10.27
C SER A 713 41.00 -11.81 11.51
N SER A 714 40.57 -10.97 12.43
CA SER A 714 39.91 -11.34 13.66
C SER A 714 38.38 -11.44 13.51
N LYS A 715 37.82 -12.56 13.98
CA LYS A 715 36.36 -12.74 14.01
C LYS A 715 35.77 -11.85 15.10
N PHE A 716 34.76 -11.10 14.74
CA PHE A 716 33.92 -10.28 15.62
C PHE A 716 32.58 -11.02 15.79
N SER A 717 32.29 -11.51 16.97
CA SER A 717 31.05 -12.21 17.27
C SER A 717 30.20 -11.52 18.33
N THR A 718 30.85 -10.80 19.24
CA THR A 718 30.19 -10.08 20.34
C THR A 718 30.88 -8.74 20.60
N LEU A 719 30.20 -7.83 21.26
CA LEU A 719 30.74 -6.54 21.66
C LEU A 719 32.01 -6.67 22.54
N ALA A 720 32.09 -7.72 23.36
CA ALA A 720 33.25 -8.00 24.19
C ALA A 720 34.52 -8.31 23.38
N ASP A 721 34.38 -8.75 22.12
CA ASP A 721 35.53 -9.01 21.23
C ASP A 721 36.26 -7.71 20.80
N ALA A 722 35.65 -6.54 21.04
CA ALA A 722 36.25 -5.25 20.74
C ALA A 722 37.13 -4.70 21.88
N ASN A 723 37.04 -5.25 23.10
CA ASN A 723 37.80 -4.75 24.23
C ASN A 723 39.31 -4.85 23.97
N ASP A 724 40.04 -3.79 24.31
CA ASP A 724 41.50 -3.63 24.12
C ASP A 724 41.92 -3.73 22.62
N ARG A 725 41.01 -3.53 21.70
CA ARG A 725 41.29 -3.55 20.27
C ARG A 725 41.06 -2.21 19.60
N SER A 726 41.76 -2.00 18.50
CA SER A 726 41.59 -0.87 17.60
C SER A 726 40.40 -1.06 16.68
N VAL A 727 39.46 -0.14 16.72
CA VAL A 727 38.21 -0.15 15.98
C VAL A 727 38.03 1.15 15.20
N MET A 728 37.29 1.08 14.10
CA MET A 728 36.69 2.20 13.42
C MET A 728 35.19 2.19 13.68
N LEU A 729 34.56 3.34 13.74
CA LEU A 729 33.12 3.52 13.91
C LEU A 729 32.51 3.93 12.57
N GLU A 730 31.73 3.07 11.97
CA GLU A 730 30.96 3.35 10.73
C GLU A 730 29.52 3.67 11.11
N PRO A 731 28.99 4.88 10.81
CA PRO A 731 27.59 5.17 11.03
C PRO A 731 26.69 4.25 10.20
N PHE A 732 25.64 3.72 10.80
CA PHE A 732 24.72 2.74 10.19
C PHE A 732 24.07 3.27 8.90
N ASP A 733 23.64 4.53 8.91
CA ASP A 733 22.96 5.20 7.79
C ASP A 733 23.92 5.73 6.71
N LEU A 734 25.25 5.63 6.94
CA LEU A 734 26.30 6.14 6.06
C LEU A 734 27.37 5.06 5.80
N PRO A 735 27.01 3.95 5.13
CA PRO A 735 27.98 2.89 4.88
C PRO A 735 29.17 3.36 4.06
N GLY A 736 30.37 2.97 4.49
CA GLY A 736 31.63 3.42 3.88
C GLY A 736 32.16 4.74 4.41
N MET A 737 31.53 5.35 5.42
CA MET A 737 32.02 6.51 6.13
C MET A 737 32.53 6.12 7.51
N ASN A 738 33.50 6.87 8.05
CA ASN A 738 34.02 6.65 9.41
C ASN A 738 33.92 7.90 10.27
N VAL A 739 33.75 7.70 11.56
CA VAL A 739 33.92 8.74 12.57
C VAL A 739 35.40 9.08 12.67
N VAL A 740 35.73 10.35 12.57
CA VAL A 740 37.11 10.86 12.65
C VAL A 740 37.23 11.99 13.64
N HIS A 741 38.39 12.11 14.31
CA HIS A 741 38.74 13.26 15.15
C HIS A 741 39.69 14.19 14.40
N GLN A 742 39.69 15.46 14.80
CA GLN A 742 40.56 16.50 14.26
C GLN A 742 41.64 16.94 15.24
N GLY A 743 41.94 16.14 16.27
CA GLY A 743 42.86 16.46 17.40
C GLY A 743 42.09 16.94 18.64
N ALA A 744 42.83 17.18 19.70
CA ALA A 744 42.30 17.58 21.01
C ALA A 744 41.37 18.78 20.95
N ASP A 745 40.27 18.72 21.67
CA ASP A 745 39.26 19.74 21.83
C ASP A 745 38.50 20.16 20.56
N LYS A 746 38.61 19.38 19.47
CA LYS A 746 37.87 19.58 18.26
C LYS A 746 36.73 18.56 18.14
N PRO A 747 35.58 18.94 17.47
CA PRO A 747 34.46 18.06 17.25
C PRO A 747 34.86 16.81 16.45
N LEU A 748 34.14 15.72 16.69
CA LEU A 748 34.16 14.58 15.82
C LEU A 748 33.39 14.87 14.52
N LEU A 749 33.89 14.36 13.39
CA LEU A 749 33.29 14.49 12.07
C LEU A 749 33.09 13.10 11.44
N ILE A 750 32.45 13.10 10.27
CA ILE A 750 32.29 11.92 9.41
C ILE A 750 33.07 12.15 8.14
N GLU A 751 33.90 11.20 7.75
CA GLU A 751 34.70 11.24 6.53
C GLU A 751 34.71 9.88 5.81
N ASP A 752 34.96 9.89 4.52
CA ASP A 752 35.07 8.72 3.67
C ASP A 752 36.18 7.77 4.14
N SER A 753 35.81 6.49 4.36
CA SER A 753 36.71 5.44 4.83
C SER A 753 37.86 5.14 3.88
N SER A 754 37.69 5.37 2.56
CA SER A 754 38.72 5.15 1.53
C SER A 754 39.97 6.03 1.71
N LYS A 755 39.84 7.15 2.46
CA LYS A 755 40.95 8.07 2.75
C LYS A 755 41.91 7.55 3.81
N GLY A 756 41.58 6.43 4.52
CA GLY A 756 42.49 5.68 5.40
C GLY A 756 43.22 6.52 6.46
N LYS A 757 42.52 7.48 7.09
CA LYS A 757 43.19 8.40 8.02
C LYS A 757 43.43 7.72 9.38
N PRO A 758 44.59 7.88 9.97
CA PRO A 758 44.88 7.39 11.32
C PRO A 758 43.94 7.95 12.40
N SER A 759 43.35 9.15 12.17
CA SER A 759 42.38 9.82 13.07
C SER A 759 40.98 9.14 13.11
N SER A 760 40.75 8.06 12.37
CA SER A 760 39.50 7.28 12.40
C SER A 760 39.57 6.07 13.31
N VAL A 761 40.72 5.80 13.95
CA VAL A 761 40.96 4.60 14.75
C VAL A 761 40.91 4.93 16.24
N PHE A 762 40.05 4.18 16.95
CA PHE A 762 39.92 4.26 18.42
C PHE A 762 40.25 2.92 19.07
N VAL A 763 40.78 2.95 20.26
CA VAL A 763 40.98 1.78 21.12
C VAL A 763 39.83 1.72 22.12
N VAL A 764 39.14 0.58 22.16
CA VAL A 764 38.11 0.35 23.18
C VAL A 764 38.80 -0.03 24.49
N VAL A 765 38.63 0.79 25.51
CA VAL A 765 39.24 0.56 26.86
C VAL A 765 38.14 0.54 27.93
N PRO A 766 38.39 -0.06 29.10
CA PRO A 766 37.46 0.01 30.22
C PRO A 766 37.10 1.47 30.55
N GLY A 767 35.84 1.71 30.94
CA GLY A 767 35.36 3.05 31.25
C GLY A 767 36.19 3.74 32.32
N LEU A 768 36.58 5.00 32.09
CA LEU A 768 37.41 5.78 33.02
C LEU A 768 36.67 6.09 34.33
N ASP A 769 35.35 5.94 34.36
CA ASP A 769 34.54 6.09 35.57
C ASP A 769 34.61 4.87 36.52
N GLY A 770 35.31 3.80 36.10
CA GLY A 770 35.55 2.61 36.90
C GLY A 770 34.36 1.65 37.01
N ARG A 771 33.27 1.87 36.28
CA ARG A 771 32.13 0.95 36.24
C ARG A 771 32.41 -0.21 35.24
N ASN A 772 32.07 -1.42 35.61
CA ASN A 772 32.34 -2.60 34.79
C ASN A 772 31.54 -2.63 33.45
N GLU A 773 30.39 -1.97 33.39
CA GLU A 773 29.53 -1.91 32.23
C GLU A 773 29.87 -0.79 31.25
N THR A 774 30.86 0.06 31.57
CA THR A 774 31.23 1.20 30.74
C THR A 774 32.52 0.95 29.96
N ILE A 775 32.63 1.56 28.80
CA ILE A 775 33.82 1.63 27.98
C ILE A 775 34.16 3.08 27.65
N SER A 776 35.41 3.33 27.34
CA SER A 776 35.87 4.60 26.77
C SER A 776 36.52 4.36 25.42
N LEU A 777 36.41 5.31 24.51
CA LEU A 777 36.99 5.26 23.19
C LEU A 777 38.23 6.18 23.17
N GLU A 778 39.41 5.57 23.29
CA GLU A 778 40.71 6.29 23.25
C GLU A 778 41.19 6.47 21.82
N SER A 779 41.64 7.64 21.41
CA SER A 779 42.33 7.81 20.13
C SER A 779 43.58 6.90 20.05
N GLU A 780 43.73 6.12 18.98
CA GLU A 780 44.94 5.31 18.78
C GLU A 780 46.20 6.15 18.63
N ASN A 781 46.08 7.34 18.01
CA ASN A 781 47.21 8.25 17.72
C ASN A 781 47.50 9.23 18.84
N ASP A 782 46.46 9.77 19.43
CA ASP A 782 46.57 10.80 20.49
C ASP A 782 46.26 10.10 21.82
N LYS A 783 47.28 9.39 22.36
CA LYS A 783 47.13 8.63 23.61
C LYS A 783 46.73 9.53 24.77
N GLY A 784 45.84 9.04 25.64
CA GLY A 784 45.24 9.80 26.72
C GLY A 784 44.11 10.75 26.29
N CYS A 785 43.74 10.76 25.02
CA CYS A 785 42.60 11.52 24.50
C CYS A 785 41.43 10.61 24.15
N TYR A 786 40.23 10.98 24.58
CA TYR A 786 39.02 10.15 24.52
C TYR A 786 37.86 10.89 23.88
N VAL A 787 36.92 10.13 23.34
CA VAL A 787 35.62 10.67 22.94
C VAL A 787 34.90 11.21 24.16
N TYR A 788 34.56 12.50 24.14
CA TYR A 788 34.04 13.27 25.26
C TYR A 788 32.68 13.89 24.93
N SER A 789 31.66 13.59 25.74
CA SER A 789 30.30 14.04 25.53
C SER A 789 29.95 15.38 26.19
N GLY A 790 30.74 15.79 27.19
CA GLY A 790 30.48 16.97 28.05
C GLY A 790 29.26 16.84 28.96
N LEU A 791 28.60 15.66 29.03
CA LEU A 791 27.40 15.39 29.83
C LEU A 791 26.27 16.41 29.58
N SER A 792 26.12 16.84 28.35
CA SER A 792 25.16 17.86 27.95
C SER A 792 24.58 17.54 26.56
N SER A 793 23.29 17.67 26.41
CA SER A 793 22.58 17.53 25.13
C SER A 793 22.84 18.70 24.16
N SER A 794 23.33 19.84 24.68
CA SER A 794 23.66 21.03 23.87
C SER A 794 25.14 21.10 23.48
N ALA A 795 26.03 20.30 24.08
CA ALA A 795 27.44 20.27 23.75
C ALA A 795 27.70 19.29 22.58
N GLY A 796 28.50 19.71 21.60
CA GLY A 796 29.02 18.81 20.58
C GLY A 796 29.99 17.80 21.18
N VAL A 797 29.92 16.54 20.69
CA VAL A 797 30.90 15.51 21.10
C VAL A 797 32.23 15.77 20.41
N LYS A 798 33.30 15.70 21.17
CA LYS A 798 34.68 16.04 20.74
C LYS A 798 35.69 15.01 21.22
N LEU A 799 36.91 15.08 20.71
CA LEU A 799 38.05 14.43 21.35
C LEU A 799 38.56 15.35 22.48
N SER A 800 38.77 14.80 23.67
CA SER A 800 39.36 15.58 24.80
C SER A 800 40.40 14.76 25.54
N CYS A 801 41.51 15.41 25.91
CA CYS A 801 42.64 14.72 26.53
C CYS A 801 42.61 14.85 28.05
N LYS A 802 42.96 13.78 28.78
CA LYS A 802 43.08 13.77 30.23
C LYS A 802 44.29 14.62 30.66
N SER A 803 44.12 15.56 31.58
CA SER A 803 45.23 16.30 32.13
C SER A 803 45.89 15.56 33.30
N ASP A 804 47.19 15.76 33.54
CA ASP A 804 47.93 15.10 34.63
C ASP A 804 47.45 15.53 36.05
N SER A 805 46.65 16.59 36.10
CA SER A 805 46.06 17.13 37.34
C SER A 805 44.66 16.61 37.66
N ASP A 806 44.05 15.87 36.72
CA ASP A 806 42.61 15.53 36.81
C ASP A 806 42.35 14.17 37.46
N SER A 807 42.08 14.24 38.78
CA SER A 807 41.16 13.29 39.44
C SER A 807 39.69 13.64 39.16
N ASP A 808 39.41 14.31 38.02
CA ASP A 808 38.08 14.88 37.75
C ASP A 808 37.09 13.78 37.41
N SER A 809 36.18 13.51 38.33
CA SER A 809 35.11 12.55 38.17
C SER A 809 34.19 12.93 36.98
N SER A 810 34.09 14.22 36.66
CA SER A 810 33.24 14.70 35.53
C SER A 810 33.84 14.36 34.18
N PHE A 811 35.17 14.48 34.01
CA PHE A 811 35.85 14.03 32.78
C PHE A 811 35.69 12.53 32.60
N ASN A 812 35.97 11.74 33.67
CA ASN A 812 35.83 10.29 33.61
C ASN A 812 34.42 9.85 33.25
N GLN A 813 33.39 10.50 33.81
CA GLN A 813 32.01 10.22 33.50
C GLN A 813 31.65 10.62 32.04
N ALA A 814 32.11 11.80 31.58
CA ALA A 814 31.83 12.29 30.24
C ALA A 814 32.51 11.49 29.10
N THR A 815 33.56 10.72 29.43
CA THR A 815 34.27 9.84 28.49
C THR A 815 33.85 8.39 28.57
N SER A 816 32.98 8.02 29.51
CA SER A 816 32.55 6.63 29.73
C SER A 816 31.13 6.43 29.21
N PHE A 817 30.95 5.40 28.37
CA PHE A 817 29.69 5.07 27.73
C PHE A 817 29.28 3.63 28.06
N VAL A 818 28.00 3.38 28.26
CA VAL A 818 27.43 2.02 28.23
C VAL A 818 27.21 1.65 26.77
N ALA A 819 27.98 0.66 26.31
CA ALA A 819 27.80 0.14 24.96
C ALA A 819 26.80 -1.00 24.97
N ARG A 820 25.79 -0.93 24.11
CA ARG A 820 24.76 -1.97 23.94
C ARG A 820 24.58 -2.28 22.45
N GLU A 821 23.84 -3.35 22.16
CA GLU A 821 23.39 -3.68 20.82
C GLU A 821 22.76 -2.46 20.13
N GLY A 822 23.00 -2.29 18.84
CA GLY A 822 22.53 -1.14 18.05
C GLY A 822 21.01 -1.00 18.08
N LEU A 823 20.53 0.25 18.19
CA LEU A 823 19.11 0.59 18.16
C LEU A 823 18.44 0.25 16.83
N SER A 824 19.23 0.13 15.75
CA SER A 824 18.80 -0.32 14.44
C SER A 824 19.58 -1.55 14.01
N GLN A 825 18.99 -2.39 13.16
CA GLN A 825 19.60 -3.61 12.63
C GLN A 825 19.41 -3.67 11.11
N TYR A 826 20.35 -4.30 10.42
CA TYR A 826 20.21 -4.59 8.99
C TYR A 826 19.08 -5.61 8.78
N HIS A 827 18.18 -5.29 7.88
CA HIS A 827 17.20 -6.27 7.40
C HIS A 827 17.90 -7.44 6.71
N ALA A 828 17.27 -8.60 6.66
CA ALA A 828 17.84 -9.76 5.98
C ALA A 828 18.14 -9.45 4.49
N ILE A 829 17.31 -8.64 3.85
CA ILE A 829 17.57 -8.05 2.54
C ILE A 829 18.15 -6.66 2.77
N SER A 830 19.46 -6.52 2.71
CA SER A 830 20.17 -5.24 2.84
C SER A 830 21.33 -5.16 1.87
N PHE A 831 21.47 -4.03 1.21
CA PHE A 831 22.54 -3.78 0.25
C PHE A 831 23.19 -2.42 0.51
N VAL A 832 24.42 -2.26 0.09
CA VAL A 832 25.09 -0.97 -0.08
C VAL A 832 25.14 -0.65 -1.57
N ALA A 833 24.53 0.44 -1.98
CA ALA A 833 24.71 1.00 -3.32
C ALA A 833 25.76 2.11 -3.28
N LYS A 834 26.73 2.07 -4.19
CA LYS A 834 27.81 3.05 -4.31
C LYS A 834 27.29 4.29 -5.05
N GLY A 835 27.08 5.37 -4.33
CA GLY A 835 26.74 6.66 -4.93
C GLY A 835 27.96 7.54 -5.17
N VAL A 836 27.81 8.57 -5.99
CA VAL A 836 28.88 9.51 -6.33
C VAL A 836 29.30 10.37 -5.13
N SER A 837 28.33 10.86 -4.37
CA SER A 837 28.54 11.72 -3.20
C SER A 837 28.60 10.93 -1.89
N ARG A 838 27.89 9.82 -1.80
CA ARG A 838 27.79 8.94 -0.63
C ARG A 838 27.26 7.57 -1.05
N ASN A 839 27.49 6.56 -0.21
CA ASN A 839 26.84 5.27 -0.39
C ASN A 839 25.43 5.27 0.27
N PHE A 840 24.57 4.40 -0.23
CA PHE A 840 23.19 4.25 0.25
C PHE A 840 22.98 2.87 0.86
N LEU A 841 22.44 2.83 2.07
CA LEU A 841 21.90 1.62 2.66
C LEU A 841 20.51 1.38 2.08
N LEU A 842 20.36 0.28 1.34
CA LEU A 842 19.10 -0.12 0.72
C LEU A 842 18.45 -1.26 1.48
N GLN A 843 17.15 -1.16 1.72
CA GLN A 843 16.33 -2.19 2.35
C GLN A 843 14.94 -2.24 1.69
N PRO A 844 14.15 -3.33 1.84
CA PRO A 844 12.79 -3.37 1.28
C PRO A 844 11.92 -2.25 1.83
N LEU A 845 11.16 -1.56 0.97
CA LEU A 845 10.27 -0.47 1.35
C LEU A 845 9.30 -0.86 2.48
N LEU A 846 8.84 -2.11 2.49
CA LEU A 846 7.93 -2.63 3.51
C LEU A 846 8.53 -2.65 4.94
N SER A 847 9.87 -2.63 5.07
CA SER A 847 10.54 -2.65 6.38
C SER A 847 10.65 -1.27 7.04
N PHE A 848 10.46 -0.18 6.29
CA PHE A 848 10.53 1.18 6.82
C PHE A 848 9.29 1.52 7.65
N ARG A 849 9.51 2.19 8.79
CA ARG A 849 8.46 2.71 9.68
C ARG A 849 8.42 4.23 9.63
N ASP A 850 9.26 4.89 10.42
CA ASP A 850 9.31 6.35 10.57
C ASP A 850 10.61 6.93 9.98
N GLU A 851 11.54 6.07 9.57
CA GLU A 851 12.80 6.45 8.94
C GLU A 851 12.55 7.16 7.60
N PRO A 852 13.36 8.17 7.28
CA PRO A 852 13.31 8.80 5.96
C PRO A 852 14.00 7.93 4.91
N TYR A 853 13.41 7.94 3.70
CA TYR A 853 13.90 7.14 2.58
C TYR A 853 13.64 7.79 1.22
N THR A 854 14.25 7.22 0.19
CA THR A 854 13.90 7.44 -1.21
C THR A 854 13.72 6.12 -1.94
N VAL A 855 12.82 6.08 -2.93
CA VAL A 855 12.51 4.90 -3.74
C VAL A 855 13.24 4.96 -5.09
N TYR A 856 13.46 6.15 -5.62
CA TYR A 856 14.07 6.35 -6.94
C TYR A 856 15.44 6.99 -6.81
N PHE A 857 16.34 6.61 -7.71
CA PHE A 857 17.72 7.07 -7.77
C PHE A 857 18.04 7.53 -9.19
N ASN A 858 19.02 8.44 -9.32
CA ASN A 858 19.58 8.86 -10.59
C ASN A 858 20.69 7.86 -10.96
N ILE A 859 20.33 6.77 -11.67
CA ILE A 859 21.24 5.68 -12.02
C ILE A 859 21.71 5.86 -13.46
N GLN A 860 23.00 6.03 -13.61
CA GLN A 860 23.67 6.15 -14.90
C GLN A 860 24.38 4.83 -15.22
N ASP A 861 24.06 4.27 -16.40
CA ASP A 861 24.65 3.05 -16.93
C ASP A 861 25.98 3.33 -17.61
#